data_3c0b27a0f79b4285c9e0df5f4fa819ec
#
_entry.id   3c0b27a0f79b4285c9e0df5f4fa819ec
#
_cell.length_a   1.000
_cell.length_b   1.000
_cell.length_c   1.000
_cell.angle_alpha   90.00
_cell.angle_beta   90.00
_cell.angle_gamma   90.00
#
_symmetry.space_group_name_H-M   'P 1'
#
loop_
_entity.id
_entity.type
_entity.pdbx_description
1 polymer ?
#
loop_
_entity_poly.entity_id
_entity_poly.type
_entity_poly.pdbx_seq_one_letter_code
_entity_poly.pdbx_strand_id
1 'polypeptide(L)'
;MLSSFKSLPLTIRLIAGFSFLLALAILVNLSPWLRGGFGWRWQYDLAPFLRSLPLIFITFIYIVGAFGLVRHDRRVWPVLLWAVFGTFILGLAVAYAQDGNPFYALFTRTASYVNGGPHWAAPRIDWQGGEWRNWTEVMARIGGHTATSPPGATMFQGLLNDFFNHTPVLTDTLYRRLLAYQCQNYDLLAYSPGAYVAAIFGVVMPLIAGLAVFPLYATAKQVFAIGEDSEPQRHRERRGFFGGLNDLRLDVRYMVIWWPLVPGIAAFAPTWSTVYPVFSIVAFYLLARGLNAQKSDAHVAPTIAWFIAAGLVSGVALFINFAFAPILGMLGFYVLLRWLFGEQRTVRSFLRPVIIGVWVGIGLMLPWLIFWLASGETIFDLLRESFNAHLILDRPYAFWVWMHVWDWALWAGMGLALVWLVGLWRWGRQRKSTPPLISLSLLLTVLTMTISGTTQGESGRIWLFLVPFLLLAVWENFQIKPIGEDGTRHNFPLQPTAWRWLTLGQAALFLALTISLNVIGSEFMPPPDPPIPPDVGLASNDAVFSVTGVGEVFRLHSWRATQVIAGRDETGVSLRLWWQGIHQMTQPYTFGAFFVLPDGTTTEPVLWQPGEINGRDFRYPTTCWQPGMLIEDSILLPLPQNAVTGDYWISLAVFGDDSQPESRLAVTLPDGSPDIQIGLGPIRVESK
;
A
#
# COMPACT_ATOMS: atom_id res chain seq x y z
N MET A 1 -33.49 13.44 -16.81
CA MET A 1 -32.01 13.63 -16.84
C MET A 1 -31.56 14.65 -17.90
N LEU A 2 -31.87 14.50 -19.18
CA LEU A 2 -31.40 15.41 -20.25
C LEU A 2 -31.85 16.87 -20.08
N SER A 3 -33.09 17.11 -19.62
CA SER A 3 -33.57 18.46 -19.32
C SER A 3 -32.79 19.13 -18.19
N SER A 4 -32.46 18.38 -17.14
CA SER A 4 -31.65 18.83 -16.02
C SER A 4 -30.17 19.10 -16.42
N PHE A 5 -29.61 18.36 -17.38
CA PHE A 5 -28.29 18.64 -17.94
C PHE A 5 -28.26 19.95 -18.75
N LYS A 6 -29.30 20.19 -19.55
CA LYS A 6 -29.42 21.43 -20.36
C LYS A 6 -29.55 22.70 -19.50
N SER A 7 -30.06 22.63 -18.29
CA SER A 7 -30.18 23.76 -17.36
C SER A 7 -28.87 24.12 -16.66
N LEU A 8 -27.80 23.31 -16.78
CA LEU A 8 -26.52 23.58 -16.16
C LEU A 8 -25.73 24.70 -16.86
N PRO A 9 -24.89 25.41 -16.14
CA PRO A 9 -23.89 26.30 -16.74
C PRO A 9 -23.04 25.57 -17.78
N LEU A 10 -22.73 26.24 -18.90
CA LEU A 10 -21.97 25.64 -20.01
C LEU A 10 -20.67 24.98 -19.53
N THR A 11 -19.94 25.67 -18.65
CA THR A 11 -18.67 25.15 -18.10
C THR A 11 -18.84 23.79 -17.40
N ILE A 12 -19.88 23.62 -16.58
CA ILE A 12 -20.14 22.36 -15.87
C ILE A 12 -20.52 21.27 -16.86
N ARG A 13 -21.32 21.61 -17.90
CA ARG A 13 -21.66 20.67 -18.96
C ARG A 13 -20.43 20.18 -19.73
N LEU A 14 -19.51 21.10 -20.05
CA LEU A 14 -18.28 20.75 -20.75
C LEU A 14 -17.37 19.87 -19.87
N ILE A 15 -17.21 20.19 -18.58
CA ILE A 15 -16.37 19.38 -17.66
C ILE A 15 -16.97 17.98 -17.48
N ALA A 16 -18.27 17.88 -17.20
CA ALA A 16 -18.94 16.59 -17.06
C ALA A 16 -18.88 15.78 -18.37
N GLY A 17 -19.18 16.40 -19.50
CA GLY A 17 -19.09 15.77 -20.82
C GLY A 17 -17.69 15.28 -21.15
N PHE A 18 -16.66 16.10 -20.87
CA PHE A 18 -15.26 15.71 -21.02
C PHE A 18 -14.89 14.52 -20.14
N SER A 19 -15.34 14.50 -18.86
CA SER A 19 -15.08 13.37 -17.95
C SER A 19 -15.66 12.06 -18.48
N PHE A 20 -16.88 12.08 -19.05
CA PHE A 20 -17.50 10.90 -19.68
C PHE A 20 -16.76 10.47 -20.95
N LEU A 21 -16.38 11.42 -21.81
CA LEU A 21 -15.63 11.11 -23.04
C LEU A 21 -14.25 10.55 -22.72
N LEU A 22 -13.56 11.10 -21.71
CA LEU A 22 -12.27 10.59 -21.24
C LEU A 22 -12.42 9.19 -20.66
N ALA A 23 -13.46 8.95 -19.84
CA ALA A 23 -13.74 7.62 -19.31
C ALA A 23 -13.95 6.60 -20.45
N LEU A 24 -14.72 6.95 -21.46
CA LEU A 24 -14.92 6.10 -22.64
C LEU A 24 -13.60 5.87 -23.40
N ALA A 25 -12.81 6.92 -23.63
CA ALA A 25 -11.54 6.83 -24.34
C ALA A 25 -10.54 5.89 -23.61
N ILE A 26 -10.53 5.88 -22.27
CA ILE A 26 -9.72 4.98 -21.46
C ILE A 26 -10.24 3.54 -21.56
N LEU A 27 -11.55 3.34 -21.42
CA LEU A 27 -12.18 2.00 -21.52
C LEU A 27 -11.93 1.31 -22.87
N VAL A 28 -11.94 2.07 -23.96
CA VAL A 28 -11.66 1.51 -25.30
C VAL A 28 -10.18 1.57 -25.67
N ASN A 29 -9.32 1.96 -24.76
CA ASN A 29 -7.87 2.13 -24.98
C ASN A 29 -7.56 2.97 -26.24
N LEU A 30 -8.27 4.08 -26.41
CA LEU A 30 -8.23 4.93 -27.62
C LEU A 30 -6.80 5.36 -27.99
N SER A 31 -5.97 5.65 -26.96
CA SER A 31 -4.57 5.99 -27.15
C SER A 31 -3.73 5.58 -25.95
N PRO A 32 -2.59 4.91 -26.16
CA PRO A 32 -1.67 4.58 -25.08
C PRO A 32 -1.09 5.83 -24.38
N TRP A 33 -1.07 6.99 -25.04
CA TRP A 33 -0.61 8.25 -24.45
C TRP A 33 -1.50 8.78 -23.32
N LEU A 34 -2.76 8.38 -23.28
CA LEU A 34 -3.65 8.72 -22.17
C LEU A 34 -3.18 8.11 -20.83
N ARG A 35 -2.40 7.04 -20.90
CA ARG A 35 -1.92 6.25 -19.77
C ARG A 35 -0.46 6.53 -19.39
N GLY A 36 0.19 7.48 -20.01
CA GLY A 36 1.60 7.80 -19.83
C GLY A 36 2.43 7.58 -21.09
N GLY A 37 3.74 7.76 -21.00
CA GLY A 37 4.68 7.62 -22.11
C GLY A 37 6.10 7.44 -21.59
N PHE A 38 7.09 7.52 -22.46
CA PHE A 38 8.52 7.46 -22.21
C PHE A 38 8.98 7.08 -20.79
N GLY A 39 9.36 5.82 -20.60
CA GLY A 39 9.86 5.28 -19.34
C GLY A 39 8.80 4.92 -18.29
N TRP A 40 7.54 5.35 -18.44
CA TRP A 40 6.46 4.97 -17.54
C TRP A 40 5.09 5.05 -18.21
N ARG A 41 4.35 3.93 -18.20
CA ARG A 41 2.97 3.86 -18.71
C ARG A 41 2.15 2.87 -17.89
N TRP A 42 0.95 3.27 -17.48
CA TRP A 42 0.00 2.39 -16.82
C TRP A 42 -0.43 1.26 -17.78
N GLN A 43 -0.40 0.03 -17.28
CA GLN A 43 -0.74 -1.14 -18.09
C GLN A 43 -2.25 -1.20 -18.34
N TYR A 44 -2.62 -1.36 -19.60
CA TYR A 44 -4.01 -1.62 -19.96
C TYR A 44 -4.29 -3.12 -19.84
N ASP A 45 -5.24 -3.46 -18.97
CA ASP A 45 -5.70 -4.81 -18.73
C ASP A 45 -7.18 -4.75 -18.32
N LEU A 46 -8.06 -5.10 -19.23
CA LEU A 46 -9.48 -4.97 -19.02
C LEU A 46 -9.99 -6.11 -18.13
N ALA A 47 -10.43 -5.78 -16.94
CA ALA A 47 -11.01 -6.74 -16.01
C ALA A 47 -12.21 -7.47 -16.63
N PRO A 48 -12.37 -8.79 -16.38
CA PRO A 48 -13.48 -9.56 -16.91
C PRO A 48 -14.83 -8.92 -16.55
N PHE A 49 -15.74 -8.87 -17.53
CA PHE A 49 -17.04 -8.19 -17.37
C PHE A 49 -17.80 -8.67 -16.13
N LEU A 50 -17.90 -9.98 -15.91
CA LEU A 50 -18.61 -10.54 -14.75
C LEU A 50 -17.96 -10.14 -13.41
N ARG A 51 -16.64 -10.02 -13.35
CA ARG A 51 -15.92 -9.53 -12.15
C ARG A 51 -16.11 -8.03 -11.94
N SER A 52 -16.35 -7.27 -12.99
CA SER A 52 -16.59 -5.82 -12.92
C SER A 52 -17.99 -5.45 -12.43
N LEU A 53 -18.98 -6.34 -12.56
CA LEU A 53 -20.37 -6.08 -12.17
C LEU A 53 -20.52 -5.69 -10.68
N PRO A 54 -19.91 -6.38 -9.70
CA PRO A 54 -19.98 -5.98 -8.30
C PRO A 54 -19.42 -4.56 -8.08
N LEU A 55 -18.31 -4.18 -8.72
CA LEU A 55 -17.73 -2.85 -8.61
C LEU A 55 -18.71 -1.77 -9.14
N ILE A 56 -19.32 -2.01 -10.29
CA ILE A 56 -20.32 -1.09 -10.87
C ILE A 56 -21.51 -0.94 -9.94
N PHE A 57 -22.03 -2.05 -9.42
CA PHE A 57 -23.18 -2.07 -8.52
C PHE A 57 -22.90 -1.39 -7.18
N ILE A 58 -21.76 -1.68 -6.56
CA ILE A 58 -21.32 -1.06 -5.30
C ILE A 58 -21.11 0.45 -5.50
N THR A 59 -20.49 0.87 -6.62
CA THR A 59 -20.33 2.29 -6.95
C THR A 59 -21.69 2.99 -7.07
N PHE A 60 -22.67 2.34 -7.71
CA PHE A 60 -24.03 2.85 -7.82
C PHE A 60 -24.70 2.98 -6.44
N ILE A 61 -24.65 1.94 -5.61
CA ILE A 61 -25.18 1.96 -4.22
C ILE A 61 -24.51 3.07 -3.41
N TYR A 62 -23.18 3.19 -3.52
CA TYR A 62 -22.44 4.23 -2.82
C TYR A 62 -22.98 5.63 -3.18
N ILE A 63 -23.13 5.92 -4.48
CA ILE A 63 -23.60 7.22 -4.96
C ILE A 63 -25.03 7.49 -4.51
N VAL A 64 -25.94 6.52 -4.66
CA VAL A 64 -27.35 6.67 -4.27
C VAL A 64 -27.47 6.88 -2.76
N GLY A 65 -26.76 6.10 -1.95
CA GLY A 65 -26.72 6.25 -0.50
C GLY A 65 -26.15 7.60 -0.06
N ALA A 66 -25.05 8.03 -0.71
CA ALA A 66 -24.44 9.33 -0.47
C ALA A 66 -25.42 10.49 -0.76
N PHE A 67 -26.12 10.44 -1.90
CA PHE A 67 -27.14 11.43 -2.24
C PHE A 67 -28.31 11.44 -1.26
N GLY A 68 -28.74 10.26 -0.82
CA GLY A 68 -29.79 10.11 0.19
C GLY A 68 -29.39 10.71 1.52
N LEU A 69 -28.22 10.34 2.05
CA LEU A 69 -27.74 10.82 3.36
C LEU A 69 -27.56 12.33 3.41
N VAL A 70 -26.95 12.94 2.39
CA VAL A 70 -26.75 14.39 2.38
C VAL A 70 -28.07 15.14 2.25
N ARG A 71 -29.07 14.58 1.55
CA ARG A 71 -30.36 15.24 1.35
C ARG A 71 -31.30 15.13 2.56
N HIS A 72 -31.33 13.97 3.22
CA HIS A 72 -32.34 13.64 4.23
C HIS A 72 -31.83 13.75 5.67
N ASP A 73 -30.53 13.53 5.89
CA ASP A 73 -29.95 13.58 7.23
C ASP A 73 -29.15 14.88 7.43
N ARG A 74 -29.49 15.62 8.50
CA ARG A 74 -28.71 16.81 8.91
C ARG A 74 -27.49 16.44 9.74
N ARG A 75 -27.36 15.18 10.18
CA ARG A 75 -26.23 14.71 10.96
C ARG A 75 -25.01 14.51 10.06
N VAL A 76 -23.85 14.81 10.58
CA VAL A 76 -22.58 14.71 9.85
C VAL A 76 -22.06 13.27 9.85
N TRP A 77 -22.13 12.60 11.00
CA TRP A 77 -21.54 11.30 11.21
C TRP A 77 -21.94 10.21 10.20
N PRO A 78 -23.25 10.07 9.84
CA PRO A 78 -23.62 9.06 8.84
C PRO A 78 -22.95 9.27 7.50
N VAL A 79 -22.75 10.52 7.07
CA VAL A 79 -22.07 10.85 5.81
C VAL A 79 -20.58 10.52 5.88
N LEU A 80 -19.91 10.87 6.99
CA LEU A 80 -18.49 10.57 7.19
C LEU A 80 -18.23 9.05 7.23
N LEU A 81 -19.03 8.34 8.02
CA LEU A 81 -18.93 6.88 8.09
C LEU A 81 -19.24 6.23 6.74
N TRP A 82 -20.24 6.72 6.00
CA TRP A 82 -20.54 6.23 4.65
C TRP A 82 -19.37 6.42 3.69
N ALA A 83 -18.66 7.55 3.77
CA ALA A 83 -17.48 7.79 2.96
C ALA A 83 -16.29 6.91 3.39
N VAL A 84 -16.07 6.66 4.69
CA VAL A 84 -15.04 5.73 5.17
C VAL A 84 -15.32 4.31 4.69
N PHE A 85 -16.54 3.81 4.92
CA PHE A 85 -16.94 2.49 4.44
C PHE A 85 -16.94 2.41 2.91
N GLY A 86 -17.37 3.48 2.23
CA GLY A 86 -17.30 3.58 0.79
C GLY A 86 -15.88 3.41 0.26
N THR A 87 -14.88 4.05 0.89
CA THR A 87 -13.47 3.89 0.53
C THR A 87 -13.01 2.45 0.68
N PHE A 88 -13.34 1.81 1.80
CA PHE A 88 -12.97 0.42 2.06
C PHE A 88 -13.62 -0.55 1.09
N ILE A 89 -14.94 -0.49 0.94
CA ILE A 89 -15.71 -1.41 0.10
C ILE A 89 -15.39 -1.24 -1.39
N LEU A 90 -15.20 0.01 -1.87
CA LEU A 90 -14.78 0.26 -3.24
C LEU A 90 -13.35 -0.23 -3.49
N GLY A 91 -12.44 -0.09 -2.52
CA GLY A 91 -11.10 -0.68 -2.61
C GLY A 91 -11.14 -2.20 -2.74
N LEU A 92 -11.96 -2.89 -1.93
CA LEU A 92 -12.19 -4.34 -2.06
C LEU A 92 -12.83 -4.71 -3.41
N ALA A 93 -13.81 -3.92 -3.88
CA ALA A 93 -14.49 -4.19 -5.14
C ALA A 93 -13.55 -4.02 -6.35
N VAL A 94 -12.63 -3.05 -6.31
CA VAL A 94 -11.58 -2.89 -7.32
C VAL A 94 -10.63 -4.09 -7.32
N ALA A 95 -10.14 -4.50 -6.16
CA ALA A 95 -9.29 -5.68 -6.02
C ALA A 95 -10.00 -6.95 -6.51
N TYR A 96 -11.30 -7.11 -6.22
CA TYR A 96 -12.11 -8.21 -6.75
C TYR A 96 -12.25 -8.17 -8.28
N ALA A 97 -12.49 -6.99 -8.85
CA ALA A 97 -12.61 -6.86 -10.29
C ALA A 97 -11.33 -7.28 -11.02
N GLN A 98 -10.18 -6.96 -10.46
CA GLN A 98 -8.88 -7.27 -11.03
C GLN A 98 -8.48 -8.75 -10.82
N ASP A 99 -8.55 -9.27 -9.59
CA ASP A 99 -7.96 -10.56 -9.22
C ASP A 99 -9.00 -11.66 -8.86
N GLY A 100 -10.27 -11.29 -8.65
CA GLY A 100 -11.35 -12.24 -8.29
C GLY A 100 -11.40 -12.60 -6.80
N ASN A 101 -10.34 -12.37 -6.03
CA ASN A 101 -10.32 -12.53 -4.57
C ASN A 101 -9.72 -11.27 -3.93
N PRO A 102 -10.53 -10.36 -3.35
CA PRO A 102 -10.05 -9.06 -2.88
C PRO A 102 -9.10 -9.17 -1.68
N PHE A 103 -9.31 -10.13 -0.78
CA PHE A 103 -8.45 -10.33 0.38
C PHE A 103 -7.09 -10.87 -0.03
N TYR A 104 -7.09 -11.89 -0.90
CA TYR A 104 -5.86 -12.42 -1.48
C TYR A 104 -5.08 -11.34 -2.22
N ALA A 105 -5.74 -10.57 -3.08
CA ALA A 105 -5.10 -9.50 -3.84
C ALA A 105 -4.42 -8.46 -2.94
N LEU A 106 -5.13 -7.91 -1.96
CA LEU A 106 -4.57 -6.89 -1.07
C LEU A 106 -3.46 -7.47 -0.17
N PHE A 107 -3.61 -8.70 0.28
CA PHE A 107 -2.64 -9.39 1.09
C PHE A 107 -1.32 -9.65 0.30
N THR A 108 -1.42 -10.29 -0.86
CA THR A 108 -0.26 -10.65 -1.69
C THR A 108 0.45 -9.42 -2.25
N ARG A 109 -0.30 -8.39 -2.65
CA ARG A 109 0.27 -7.11 -3.10
C ARG A 109 1.10 -6.45 -1.99
N THR A 110 0.72 -6.61 -0.72
CA THR A 110 1.49 -6.11 0.42
C THR A 110 2.79 -6.88 0.61
N ALA A 111 2.75 -8.20 0.44
CA ALA A 111 3.92 -9.06 0.56
C ALA A 111 4.86 -8.99 -0.66
N SER A 112 4.38 -8.47 -1.81
CA SER A 112 5.14 -8.35 -3.06
C SER A 112 6.28 -7.35 -2.96
N TYR A 113 7.44 -7.69 -3.55
CA TYR A 113 8.56 -6.77 -3.75
C TYR A 113 8.16 -5.50 -4.50
N VAL A 114 7.37 -5.65 -5.58
CA VAL A 114 7.01 -4.55 -6.47
C VAL A 114 6.10 -3.52 -5.80
N ASN A 115 5.17 -3.97 -4.96
CA ASN A 115 4.13 -3.10 -4.38
C ASN A 115 4.30 -2.87 -2.88
N GLY A 116 4.76 -3.90 -2.17
CA GLY A 116 4.90 -3.93 -0.73
C GLY A 116 6.35 -3.78 -0.26
N GLY A 117 7.17 -2.99 -0.95
CA GLY A 117 8.59 -2.86 -0.66
C GLY A 117 8.97 -2.79 0.82
N PRO A 118 8.31 -1.98 1.66
CA PRO A 118 8.58 -1.95 3.09
C PRO A 118 8.30 -3.27 3.81
N HIS A 119 7.23 -3.97 3.46
CA HIS A 119 6.91 -5.28 4.04
C HIS A 119 7.91 -6.35 3.57
N TRP A 120 8.23 -6.36 2.28
CA TRP A 120 9.20 -7.28 1.71
C TRP A 120 10.61 -7.10 2.30
N ALA A 121 11.00 -5.85 2.58
CA ALA A 121 12.31 -5.53 3.16
C ALA A 121 12.41 -5.90 4.63
N ALA A 122 11.35 -5.71 5.42
CA ALA A 122 11.38 -5.81 6.88
C ALA A 122 11.93 -7.15 7.42
N PRO A 123 11.56 -8.34 6.92
CA PRO A 123 12.11 -9.61 7.40
C PRO A 123 13.54 -9.88 6.93
N ARG A 124 14.10 -9.06 6.04
CA ARG A 124 15.46 -9.18 5.49
C ARG A 124 16.47 -8.28 6.20
N ILE A 125 16.05 -7.60 7.25
CA ILE A 125 16.87 -6.70 8.07
C ILE A 125 17.11 -7.37 9.42
N ASP A 126 18.36 -7.43 9.85
CA ASP A 126 18.71 -7.88 11.19
C ASP A 126 18.43 -6.75 12.21
N TRP A 127 17.20 -6.75 12.72
CA TRP A 127 16.74 -5.78 13.71
C TRP A 127 17.47 -5.94 15.05
N GLN A 128 17.78 -7.18 15.45
CA GLN A 128 18.44 -7.49 16.73
C GLN A 128 19.93 -7.21 16.68
N GLY A 129 20.61 -7.53 15.58
CA GLY A 129 22.00 -7.17 15.34
C GLY A 129 22.22 -5.68 15.12
N GLY A 130 21.14 -4.90 14.98
CA GLY A 130 21.21 -3.45 14.88
C GLY A 130 21.53 -2.92 13.48
N GLU A 131 21.35 -3.71 12.42
CA GLU A 131 21.60 -3.31 11.04
C GLU A 131 20.81 -2.04 10.64
N TRP A 132 19.63 -1.82 11.22
CA TRP A 132 18.82 -0.63 11.00
C TRP A 132 19.52 0.69 11.37
N ARG A 133 20.62 0.65 12.13
CA ARG A 133 21.41 1.83 12.47
C ARG A 133 22.24 2.33 11.29
N ASN A 134 22.57 1.45 10.34
CA ASN A 134 23.29 1.78 9.11
C ASN A 134 22.30 1.76 7.96
N TRP A 135 21.28 2.64 7.99
CA TRP A 135 20.17 2.59 7.02
C TRP A 135 20.63 2.85 5.59
N THR A 136 21.65 3.65 5.36
CA THR A 136 22.24 3.86 4.03
C THR A 136 22.80 2.56 3.42
N GLU A 137 23.38 1.68 4.23
CA GLU A 137 23.84 0.36 3.80
C GLU A 137 22.64 -0.56 3.50
N VAL A 138 21.58 -0.51 4.33
CA VAL A 138 20.33 -1.23 4.10
C VAL A 138 19.70 -0.80 2.77
N MET A 139 19.65 0.52 2.47
CA MET A 139 19.16 1.06 1.21
C MET A 139 19.93 0.49 0.02
N ALA A 140 21.25 0.46 0.08
CA ALA A 140 22.12 -0.04 -0.99
C ALA A 140 21.98 -1.56 -1.17
N ARG A 141 21.93 -2.35 -0.09
CA ARG A 141 21.88 -3.80 -0.12
C ARG A 141 20.52 -4.35 -0.58
N ILE A 142 19.43 -3.81 -0.06
CA ILE A 142 18.08 -4.28 -0.37
C ILE A 142 17.61 -3.77 -1.72
N GLY A 143 17.94 -2.52 -2.07
CA GLY A 143 17.57 -1.94 -3.36
C GLY A 143 16.08 -1.62 -3.49
N GLY A 144 15.60 -1.47 -4.72
CA GLY A 144 14.21 -1.25 -5.07
C GLY A 144 13.56 -0.06 -4.33
N HIS A 145 12.38 -0.29 -3.76
CA HIS A 145 11.68 0.76 -2.99
C HIS A 145 12.44 1.19 -1.73
N THR A 146 13.23 0.30 -1.13
CA THR A 146 14.02 0.61 0.07
C THR A 146 15.15 1.57 -0.25
N ALA A 147 15.77 1.47 -1.44
CA ALA A 147 16.83 2.36 -1.90
C ALA A 147 16.41 3.84 -1.99
N THR A 148 15.12 4.10 -2.17
CA THR A 148 14.57 5.46 -2.32
C THR A 148 13.75 5.93 -1.12
N SER A 149 13.64 5.11 -0.07
CA SER A 149 12.75 5.38 1.06
C SER A 149 13.50 5.45 2.40
N PRO A 150 13.14 6.39 3.26
CA PRO A 150 13.61 6.43 4.64
C PRO A 150 13.06 5.23 5.44
N PRO A 151 13.56 4.98 6.68
CA PRO A 151 13.30 3.74 7.41
C PRO A 151 11.85 3.57 7.90
N GLY A 152 11.07 4.63 8.04
CA GLY A 152 9.82 4.62 8.81
C GLY A 152 8.79 3.57 8.40
N ALA A 153 8.53 3.42 7.10
CA ALA A 153 7.58 2.41 6.62
C ALA A 153 8.08 0.99 6.89
N THR A 154 9.37 0.74 6.65
CA THR A 154 9.98 -0.58 6.85
C THR A 154 10.11 -0.91 8.34
N MET A 155 10.47 0.08 9.18
CA MET A 155 10.47 -0.08 10.65
C MET A 155 9.06 -0.40 11.19
N PHE A 156 8.03 0.26 10.67
CA PHE A 156 6.66 -0.07 11.04
C PHE A 156 6.30 -1.52 10.69
N GLN A 157 6.69 -2.00 9.52
CA GLN A 157 6.50 -3.40 9.14
C GLN A 157 7.34 -4.35 10.00
N GLY A 158 8.56 -3.98 10.35
CA GLY A 158 9.40 -4.71 11.31
C GLY A 158 8.73 -4.86 12.68
N LEU A 159 8.14 -3.79 13.19
CA LEU A 159 7.37 -3.83 14.44
C LEU A 159 6.12 -4.72 14.35
N LEU A 160 5.44 -4.74 13.20
CA LEU A 160 4.33 -5.67 12.99
C LEU A 160 4.79 -7.13 12.95
N ASN A 161 5.91 -7.41 12.29
CA ASN A 161 6.50 -8.74 12.27
C ASN A 161 6.87 -9.19 13.68
N ASP A 162 7.51 -8.32 14.44
CA ASP A 162 7.88 -8.57 15.83
C ASP A 162 6.66 -8.81 16.73
N PHE A 163 5.62 -7.99 16.59
CA PHE A 163 4.36 -8.17 17.29
C PHE A 163 3.76 -9.57 17.04
N PHE A 164 3.69 -10.01 15.79
CA PHE A 164 3.15 -11.32 15.47
C PHE A 164 4.06 -12.45 15.94
N ASN A 165 5.39 -12.29 15.91
CA ASN A 165 6.31 -13.27 16.46
C ASN A 165 6.13 -13.44 17.99
N HIS A 166 5.80 -12.36 18.72
CA HIS A 166 5.54 -12.39 20.16
C HIS A 166 4.11 -12.76 20.57
N THR A 167 3.20 -12.98 19.58
CA THR A 167 1.82 -13.36 19.82
C THR A 167 1.47 -14.70 19.14
N PRO A 168 2.09 -15.84 19.54
CA PRO A 168 2.02 -17.09 18.79
C PRO A 168 0.59 -17.59 18.60
N VAL A 169 -0.27 -17.52 19.60
CA VAL A 169 -1.67 -17.98 19.50
C VAL A 169 -2.45 -17.24 18.42
N LEU A 170 -2.28 -15.91 18.34
CA LEU A 170 -2.92 -15.10 17.31
C LEU A 170 -2.32 -15.40 15.95
N THR A 171 -0.99 -15.48 15.88
CA THR A 171 -0.25 -15.74 14.66
C THR A 171 -0.60 -17.09 14.07
N ASP A 172 -0.61 -18.15 14.85
CA ASP A 172 -0.99 -19.50 14.39
C ASP A 172 -2.43 -19.57 13.90
N THR A 173 -3.34 -18.88 14.61
CA THR A 173 -4.76 -18.82 14.22
C THR A 173 -4.94 -18.15 12.85
N LEU A 174 -4.25 -17.04 12.61
CA LEU A 174 -4.32 -16.31 11.34
C LEU A 174 -3.54 -17.05 10.25
N TYR A 175 -2.33 -17.54 10.58
CA TYR A 175 -1.47 -18.25 9.65
C TYR A 175 -2.17 -19.46 9.04
N ARG A 176 -2.81 -20.31 9.85
CA ARG A 176 -3.58 -21.47 9.36
C ARG A 176 -4.69 -21.09 8.38
N ARG A 177 -5.35 -19.94 8.58
CA ARG A 177 -6.40 -19.44 7.68
C ARG A 177 -5.85 -18.89 6.37
N LEU A 178 -4.63 -18.36 6.38
CA LEU A 178 -3.97 -17.75 5.25
C LEU A 178 -3.04 -18.71 4.50
N LEU A 179 -2.80 -19.92 5.05
CA LEU A 179 -1.85 -20.89 4.53
C LEU A 179 -2.10 -21.24 3.06
N ALA A 180 -3.38 -21.35 2.66
CA ALA A 180 -3.75 -21.61 1.28
C ALA A 180 -3.24 -20.55 0.30
N TYR A 181 -3.05 -19.30 0.75
CA TYR A 181 -2.48 -18.23 -0.08
C TYR A 181 -0.97 -18.37 -0.21
N GLN A 182 -0.29 -18.74 0.87
CA GLN A 182 1.15 -18.95 0.88
C GLN A 182 1.56 -20.05 -0.11
N CYS A 183 0.83 -21.17 -0.11
CA CYS A 183 1.12 -22.31 -0.97
C CYS A 183 0.87 -22.07 -2.47
N GLN A 184 0.30 -20.91 -2.83
CA GLN A 184 0.07 -20.55 -4.24
C GLN A 184 1.21 -19.75 -4.88
N ASN A 185 2.19 -19.30 -4.07
CA ASN A 185 3.21 -18.38 -4.53
C ASN A 185 4.56 -18.65 -3.87
N TYR A 186 5.62 -18.84 -4.66
CA TYR A 186 6.98 -19.07 -4.15
C TYR A 186 7.48 -18.00 -3.20
N ASP A 187 7.34 -16.73 -3.59
CA ASP A 187 7.89 -15.63 -2.81
C ASP A 187 7.23 -15.54 -1.42
N LEU A 188 6.00 -16.03 -1.30
CA LEU A 188 5.30 -16.08 -0.03
C LEU A 188 5.81 -17.21 0.88
N LEU A 189 6.36 -18.29 0.31
CA LEU A 189 6.96 -19.40 1.06
C LEU A 189 8.22 -18.99 1.85
N ALA A 190 8.89 -17.92 1.41
CA ALA A 190 10.08 -17.41 2.07
C ALA A 190 9.80 -16.63 3.37
N TYR A 191 8.52 -16.32 3.66
CA TYR A 191 8.16 -15.60 4.88
C TYR A 191 8.00 -16.55 6.08
N SER A 192 8.55 -16.15 7.22
CA SER A 192 8.19 -16.76 8.51
C SER A 192 6.70 -16.52 8.84
N PRO A 193 6.05 -17.35 9.68
CA PRO A 193 4.63 -17.18 10.01
C PRO A 193 4.26 -15.77 10.48
N GLY A 194 5.06 -15.16 11.34
CA GLY A 194 4.81 -13.79 11.83
C GLY A 194 4.92 -12.74 10.75
N ALA A 195 5.99 -12.79 9.94
CA ALA A 195 6.17 -11.86 8.82
C ALA A 195 5.09 -12.06 7.75
N TYR A 196 4.67 -13.30 7.51
CA TYR A 196 3.60 -13.61 6.58
C TYR A 196 2.25 -13.00 7.02
N VAL A 197 1.86 -13.25 8.27
CA VAL A 197 0.60 -12.73 8.83
C VAL A 197 0.59 -11.20 8.87
N ALA A 198 1.73 -10.55 9.07
CA ALA A 198 1.82 -9.08 9.08
C ALA A 198 1.36 -8.43 7.76
N ALA A 199 1.37 -9.15 6.63
CA ALA A 199 0.83 -8.66 5.36
C ALA A 199 -0.69 -8.38 5.40
N ILE A 200 -1.42 -8.84 6.43
CA ILE A 200 -2.85 -8.51 6.66
C ILE A 200 -3.06 -6.99 6.78
N PHE A 201 -2.01 -6.24 7.14
CA PHE A 201 -2.05 -4.78 7.18
C PHE A 201 -2.52 -4.17 5.84
N GLY A 202 -2.17 -4.79 4.72
CA GLY A 202 -2.62 -4.34 3.40
C GLY A 202 -4.13 -4.38 3.19
N VAL A 203 -4.80 -5.34 3.83
CA VAL A 203 -6.28 -5.44 3.78
C VAL A 203 -6.92 -4.28 4.56
N VAL A 204 -6.24 -3.76 5.59
CA VAL A 204 -6.72 -2.66 6.43
C VAL A 204 -6.41 -1.29 5.81
N MET A 205 -5.40 -1.18 4.93
CA MET A 205 -4.98 0.10 4.35
C MET A 205 -6.10 0.91 3.68
N PRO A 206 -7.04 0.35 2.89
CA PRO A 206 -8.15 1.13 2.33
C PRO A 206 -9.05 1.75 3.40
N LEU A 207 -9.21 1.09 4.55
CA LEU A 207 -9.95 1.65 5.68
C LEU A 207 -9.20 2.85 6.29
N ILE A 208 -7.88 2.73 6.47
CA ILE A 208 -7.02 3.82 6.95
C ILE A 208 -7.08 5.01 5.99
N ALA A 209 -7.00 4.76 4.67
CA ALA A 209 -7.16 5.80 3.66
C ALA A 209 -8.51 6.52 3.76
N GLY A 210 -9.57 5.79 4.11
CA GLY A 210 -10.90 6.35 4.36
C GLY A 210 -10.95 7.32 5.54
N LEU A 211 -10.09 7.15 6.56
CA LEU A 211 -10.05 8.03 7.73
C LEU A 211 -9.65 9.48 7.39
N ALA A 212 -9.04 9.74 6.22
CA ALA A 212 -8.77 11.09 5.73
C ALA A 212 -10.01 11.98 5.67
N VAL A 213 -11.18 11.39 5.55
CA VAL A 213 -12.49 12.06 5.51
C VAL A 213 -12.75 12.93 6.75
N PHE A 214 -12.34 12.47 7.93
CA PHE A 214 -12.57 13.21 9.18
C PHE A 214 -11.78 14.52 9.24
N PRO A 215 -10.44 14.52 9.11
CA PRO A 215 -9.68 15.76 9.10
C PRO A 215 -9.98 16.62 7.86
N LEU A 216 -10.36 16.05 6.72
CA LEU A 216 -10.79 16.79 5.55
C LEU A 216 -12.06 17.62 5.85
N TYR A 217 -13.08 16.99 6.45
CA TYR A 217 -14.29 17.66 6.87
C TYR A 217 -14.00 18.75 7.92
N ALA A 218 -13.21 18.41 8.95
CA ALA A 218 -12.85 19.35 10.02
C ALA A 218 -12.09 20.56 9.47
N THR A 219 -11.15 20.34 8.53
CA THR A 219 -10.41 21.42 7.85
C THR A 219 -11.34 22.34 7.06
N ALA A 220 -12.21 21.77 6.25
CA ALA A 220 -13.13 22.55 5.44
C ALA A 220 -14.07 23.39 6.31
N LYS A 221 -14.60 22.82 7.38
CA LYS A 221 -15.41 23.55 8.35
C LYS A 221 -14.62 24.69 8.99
N GLN A 222 -13.37 24.46 9.37
CA GLN A 222 -12.54 25.48 10.02
C GLN A 222 -12.13 26.62 9.09
N VAL A 223 -11.83 26.30 7.81
CA VAL A 223 -11.34 27.29 6.86
C VAL A 223 -12.50 28.11 6.27
N PHE A 224 -13.64 27.48 6.00
CA PHE A 224 -14.76 28.12 5.29
C PHE A 224 -15.90 28.63 6.18
N ALA A 225 -16.01 28.17 7.45
CA ALA A 225 -17.09 28.59 8.38
C ALA A 225 -16.85 29.94 9.04
N ILE A 226 -15.67 30.55 8.93
CA ILE A 226 -15.31 31.83 9.58
C ILE A 226 -16.22 33.01 9.12
N GLY A 227 -17.03 32.83 8.08
CA GLY A 227 -17.98 33.85 7.61
C GLY A 227 -19.38 33.82 8.26
N GLU A 228 -19.68 32.78 9.06
CA GLU A 228 -21.04 32.62 9.61
C GLU A 228 -21.27 33.32 10.96
N ASP A 229 -20.22 33.57 11.73
CA ASP A 229 -20.34 34.19 13.09
C ASP A 229 -20.43 35.72 13.07
N SER A 230 -20.30 36.37 11.91
CA SER A 230 -20.39 37.82 11.76
C SER A 230 -21.80 38.34 11.49
N GLU A 231 -22.81 37.49 11.30
CA GLU A 231 -24.21 37.93 11.24
C GLU A 231 -24.78 38.03 12.66
N PRO A 232 -25.31 39.23 13.08
CA PRO A 232 -25.91 39.41 14.39
C PRO A 232 -27.07 38.42 14.61
N GLN A 233 -27.11 37.79 15.79
CA GLN A 233 -28.15 36.82 16.20
C GLN A 233 -29.60 37.30 15.94
N ARG A 234 -29.86 38.62 15.93
CA ARG A 234 -31.16 39.19 15.66
C ARG A 234 -31.73 38.90 14.26
N HIS A 235 -30.92 38.57 13.28
CA HIS A 235 -31.39 38.17 11.94
C HIS A 235 -31.70 36.69 11.80
N ARG A 236 -31.18 35.84 12.70
CA ARG A 236 -31.50 34.40 12.74
C ARG A 236 -32.90 34.08 13.22
N GLU A 237 -33.41 34.87 14.17
CA GLU A 237 -34.73 34.61 14.78
C GLU A 237 -35.92 35.08 13.91
N ARG A 238 -35.71 35.98 12.94
CA ARG A 238 -36.77 36.44 12.05
C ARG A 238 -37.03 35.56 10.82
N ARG A 239 -36.20 34.55 10.57
CA ARG A 239 -36.47 33.59 9.49
C ARG A 239 -37.40 32.49 10.01
N GLY A 240 -38.71 32.75 9.89
CA GLY A 240 -39.76 31.80 10.24
C GLY A 240 -39.59 30.45 9.51
N PHE A 241 -40.24 29.44 10.05
CA PHE A 241 -40.19 28.02 9.68
C PHE A 241 -40.32 27.70 8.16
N PHE A 242 -40.77 28.61 7.33
CA PHE A 242 -40.94 28.49 5.88
C PHE A 242 -39.80 29.13 5.03
N GLY A 243 -38.85 29.86 5.64
CA GLY A 243 -37.74 30.51 4.92
C GLY A 243 -36.59 29.57 4.57
N GLY A 244 -36.62 28.30 4.97
CA GLY A 244 -35.49 27.36 4.94
C GLY A 244 -35.23 26.67 3.61
N LEU A 245 -36.04 26.84 2.57
CA LEU A 245 -35.89 26.11 1.31
C LEU A 245 -35.04 26.80 0.23
N ASN A 246 -34.78 28.11 0.36
CA ASN A 246 -34.04 28.88 -0.65
C ASN A 246 -32.59 29.20 -0.30
N ASP A 247 -32.10 28.92 0.91
CA ASP A 247 -30.71 29.11 1.33
C ASP A 247 -29.99 27.77 1.39
N LEU A 248 -30.04 27.00 0.31
CA LEU A 248 -29.22 25.79 0.10
C LEU A 248 -27.77 26.22 -0.18
N ARG A 249 -27.09 26.78 0.86
CA ARG A 249 -25.62 26.75 0.85
C ARG A 249 -25.22 25.30 0.84
N LEU A 250 -24.43 24.88 -0.18
CA LEU A 250 -23.89 23.54 -0.26
C LEU A 250 -23.10 23.28 1.02
N ASP A 251 -23.52 22.28 1.78
CA ASP A 251 -22.84 21.82 2.98
C ASP A 251 -21.52 21.15 2.61
N VAL A 252 -20.48 21.36 3.41
CA VAL A 252 -19.15 20.71 3.27
C VAL A 252 -19.25 19.18 3.11
N ARG A 253 -20.33 18.56 3.59
CA ARG A 253 -20.62 17.13 3.41
C ARG A 253 -20.62 16.68 1.95
N TYR A 254 -21.01 17.55 1.02
CA TYR A 254 -21.00 17.25 -0.41
C TYR A 254 -19.58 17.04 -0.98
N MET A 255 -18.58 17.69 -0.42
CA MET A 255 -17.19 17.53 -0.83
C MET A 255 -16.63 16.15 -0.40
N VAL A 256 -16.94 15.76 0.82
CA VAL A 256 -16.43 14.53 1.43
C VAL A 256 -16.84 13.28 0.66
N ILE A 257 -18.01 13.28 0.03
CA ILE A 257 -18.52 12.14 -0.75
C ILE A 257 -17.68 11.84 -1.99
N TRP A 258 -16.90 12.78 -2.50
CA TRP A 258 -16.02 12.52 -3.64
C TRP A 258 -14.80 11.69 -3.25
N TRP A 259 -14.43 11.63 -1.96
CA TRP A 259 -13.24 10.94 -1.50
C TRP A 259 -13.16 9.46 -1.96
N PRO A 260 -14.16 8.60 -1.75
CA PRO A 260 -14.10 7.21 -2.21
C PRO A 260 -14.11 7.03 -3.73
N LEU A 261 -14.54 8.06 -4.46
CA LEU A 261 -14.57 8.07 -5.92
C LEU A 261 -13.28 8.62 -6.55
N VAL A 262 -12.25 8.89 -5.75
CA VAL A 262 -10.90 9.22 -6.25
C VAL A 262 -10.25 7.94 -6.77
N PRO A 263 -10.00 7.81 -8.09
CA PRO A 263 -9.54 6.56 -8.68
C PRO A 263 -8.25 6.04 -8.04
N GLY A 264 -7.28 6.92 -7.78
CA GLY A 264 -5.99 6.55 -7.21
C GLY A 264 -6.07 5.99 -5.79
N ILE A 265 -7.06 6.37 -4.98
CA ILE A 265 -7.22 5.84 -3.61
C ILE A 265 -7.60 4.36 -3.63
N ALA A 266 -8.48 3.95 -4.54
CA ALA A 266 -8.91 2.55 -4.63
C ALA A 266 -7.94 1.70 -5.48
N ALA A 267 -7.46 2.24 -6.60
CA ALA A 267 -6.63 1.49 -7.55
C ALA A 267 -5.23 1.19 -7.02
N PHE A 268 -4.65 2.08 -6.22
CA PHE A 268 -3.31 1.90 -5.65
C PHE A 268 -3.30 1.20 -4.28
N ALA A 269 -4.45 0.77 -3.77
CA ALA A 269 -4.48 -0.04 -2.55
C ALA A 269 -3.79 -1.40 -2.80
N PRO A 270 -2.90 -1.86 -1.91
CA PRO A 270 -2.61 -1.38 -0.56
C PRO A 270 -1.28 -0.60 -0.45
N THR A 271 -0.90 0.23 -1.39
CA THR A 271 0.35 0.98 -1.29
C THR A 271 0.30 2.09 -0.23
N TRP A 272 1.44 2.40 0.39
CA TRP A 272 1.58 3.46 1.38
C TRP A 272 1.11 4.84 0.87
N SER A 273 1.21 5.09 -0.43
CA SER A 273 0.75 6.34 -1.05
C SER A 273 -0.73 6.64 -0.82
N THR A 274 -1.57 5.62 -0.62
CA THR A 274 -3.00 5.79 -0.34
C THR A 274 -3.27 6.28 1.09
N VAL A 275 -2.32 6.14 2.01
CA VAL A 275 -2.41 6.60 3.40
C VAL A 275 -1.84 8.01 3.58
N TYR A 276 -0.93 8.47 2.71
CA TYR A 276 -0.32 9.80 2.81
C TYR A 276 -1.33 10.97 2.87
N PRO A 277 -2.48 10.92 2.19
CA PRO A 277 -3.50 11.95 2.33
C PRO A 277 -3.97 12.20 3.78
N VAL A 278 -3.95 11.16 4.63
CA VAL A 278 -4.29 11.30 6.05
C VAL A 278 -3.32 12.24 6.75
N PHE A 279 -2.02 12.01 6.54
CA PHE A 279 -0.98 12.85 7.14
C PHE A 279 -1.04 14.29 6.61
N SER A 280 -1.20 14.45 5.29
CA SER A 280 -1.21 15.77 4.67
C SER A 280 -2.35 16.64 5.18
N ILE A 281 -3.56 16.08 5.26
CA ILE A 281 -4.72 16.84 5.70
C ILE A 281 -4.73 17.08 7.21
N VAL A 282 -4.18 16.15 8.02
CA VAL A 282 -4.01 16.36 9.46
C VAL A 282 -3.00 17.47 9.73
N ALA A 283 -1.83 17.46 9.05
CA ALA A 283 -0.84 18.51 9.17
C ALA A 283 -1.43 19.90 8.83
N PHE A 284 -2.17 19.98 7.73
CA PHE A 284 -2.84 21.22 7.33
C PHE A 284 -3.95 21.66 8.30
N TYR A 285 -4.75 20.72 8.82
CA TYR A 285 -5.76 20.99 9.84
C TYR A 285 -5.14 21.64 11.08
N LEU A 286 -4.04 21.06 11.59
CA LEU A 286 -3.32 21.56 12.75
C LEU A 286 -2.74 22.96 12.49
N LEU A 287 -2.12 23.18 11.32
CA LEU A 287 -1.65 24.49 10.90
C LEU A 287 -2.78 25.52 10.86
N ALA A 288 -3.90 25.18 10.20
CA ALA A 288 -5.06 26.07 10.09
C ALA A 288 -5.67 26.41 11.46
N ARG A 289 -5.65 25.44 12.38
CA ARG A 289 -6.12 25.64 13.75
C ARG A 289 -5.22 26.61 14.52
N GLY A 290 -3.91 26.49 14.40
CA GLY A 290 -2.96 27.43 14.96
C GLY A 290 -3.15 28.84 14.41
N LEU A 291 -3.30 28.97 13.09
CA LEU A 291 -3.53 30.26 12.42
C LEU A 291 -4.85 30.94 12.82
N ASN A 292 -5.88 30.19 13.16
CA ASN A 292 -7.18 30.73 13.58
C ASN A 292 -7.19 31.05 15.08
N ALA A 293 -6.48 30.30 15.93
CA ALA A 293 -6.32 30.59 17.34
C ALA A 293 -5.63 31.94 17.60
N GLN A 294 -4.72 32.38 16.70
CA GLN A 294 -4.11 33.71 16.77
C GLN A 294 -5.07 34.89 16.60
N LYS A 295 -6.27 34.67 16.04
CA LYS A 295 -7.28 35.72 15.86
C LYS A 295 -8.15 35.96 17.09
N SER A 296 -8.27 34.97 17.97
CA SER A 296 -8.92 35.11 19.27
C SER A 296 -7.83 35.41 20.29
N ASP A 297 -7.97 36.38 21.14
CA ASP A 297 -7.00 36.79 22.18
C ASP A 297 -6.66 35.69 23.21
N ALA A 298 -6.89 34.41 22.86
CA ALA A 298 -6.58 33.23 23.60
C ALA A 298 -5.06 33.01 23.63
N HIS A 299 -4.52 32.75 24.81
CA HIS A 299 -3.12 32.54 25.18
C HIS A 299 -2.18 31.97 24.09
N VAL A 300 -1.00 32.59 23.94
CA VAL A 300 0.04 32.29 22.92
C VAL A 300 0.51 30.82 22.96
N ALA A 301 0.56 30.20 24.14
CA ALA A 301 1.08 28.84 24.32
C ALA A 301 0.32 27.75 23.55
N PRO A 302 -1.03 27.68 23.54
CA PRO A 302 -1.75 26.66 22.75
C PRO A 302 -1.57 26.82 21.25
N THR A 303 -1.29 28.04 20.78
CA THR A 303 -1.07 28.33 19.36
C THR A 303 0.23 27.72 18.82
N ILE A 304 1.31 27.80 19.60
CA ILE A 304 2.63 27.21 19.25
C ILE A 304 2.52 25.69 19.18
N ALA A 305 1.84 25.05 20.11
CA ALA A 305 1.66 23.61 20.14
C ALA A 305 1.02 23.07 18.86
N TRP A 306 0.07 23.80 18.24
CA TRP A 306 -0.53 23.39 16.98
C TRP A 306 0.47 23.43 15.81
N PHE A 307 1.37 24.41 15.77
CA PHE A 307 2.40 24.50 14.74
C PHE A 307 3.45 23.39 14.89
N ILE A 308 3.90 23.13 16.12
CA ILE A 308 4.80 21.99 16.40
C ILE A 308 4.13 20.67 16.04
N ALA A 309 2.85 20.47 16.38
CA ALA A 309 2.11 19.26 16.03
C ALA A 309 1.96 19.09 14.51
N ALA A 310 1.70 20.19 13.76
CA ALA A 310 1.67 20.15 12.29
C ALA A 310 3.04 19.73 11.71
N GLY A 311 4.12 20.26 12.28
CA GLY A 311 5.48 19.89 11.94
C GLY A 311 5.77 18.42 12.26
N LEU A 312 5.40 17.95 13.44
CA LEU A 312 5.61 16.56 13.86
C LEU A 312 4.92 15.56 12.93
N VAL A 313 3.64 15.81 12.58
CA VAL A 313 2.92 14.98 11.62
C VAL A 313 3.61 14.97 10.25
N SER A 314 4.09 16.14 9.80
CA SER A 314 4.86 16.24 8.56
C SER A 314 6.19 15.51 8.64
N GLY A 315 6.88 15.57 9.80
CA GLY A 315 8.14 14.87 10.06
C GLY A 315 7.98 13.35 10.06
N VAL A 316 6.92 12.84 10.70
CA VAL A 316 6.58 11.40 10.67
C VAL A 316 6.28 10.96 9.24
N ALA A 317 5.52 11.73 8.49
CA ALA A 317 5.21 11.39 7.09
C ALA A 317 6.45 11.39 6.20
N LEU A 318 7.37 12.35 6.39
CA LEU A 318 8.68 12.37 5.72
C LEU A 318 9.57 11.21 6.15
N PHE A 319 9.50 10.78 7.40
CA PHE A 319 10.21 9.61 7.91
C PHE A 319 9.67 8.30 7.34
N ILE A 320 8.41 8.29 6.87
CA ILE A 320 7.81 7.18 6.14
C ILE A 320 8.22 7.21 4.66
N ASN A 321 8.23 8.39 4.01
CA ASN A 321 8.61 8.53 2.60
C ASN A 321 9.00 9.97 2.23
N PHE A 322 10.15 10.16 1.58
CA PHE A 322 10.62 11.46 1.11
C PHE A 322 9.72 12.11 0.06
N ALA A 323 8.95 11.34 -0.70
CA ALA A 323 7.97 11.88 -1.65
C ALA A 323 6.91 12.78 -1.00
N PHE A 324 6.81 12.78 0.33
CA PHE A 324 5.93 13.67 1.09
C PHE A 324 6.48 15.10 1.26
N ALA A 325 7.76 15.35 0.97
CA ALA A 325 8.41 16.66 1.17
C ALA A 325 7.64 17.86 0.59
N PRO A 326 6.97 17.76 -0.59
CA PRO A 326 6.23 18.88 -1.16
C PRO A 326 5.05 19.37 -0.32
N ILE A 327 4.59 18.59 0.69
CA ILE A 327 3.56 19.10 1.61
C ILE A 327 4.03 20.34 2.36
N LEU A 328 5.34 20.41 2.67
CA LEU A 328 5.92 21.59 3.31
C LEU A 328 5.77 22.84 2.43
N GLY A 329 5.89 22.66 1.10
CA GLY A 329 5.57 23.71 0.13
C GLY A 329 4.12 24.14 0.21
N MET A 330 3.16 23.18 0.25
CA MET A 330 1.74 23.48 0.39
C MET A 330 1.43 24.28 1.68
N LEU A 331 1.99 23.85 2.82
CA LEU A 331 1.83 24.54 4.11
C LEU A 331 2.48 25.93 4.07
N GLY A 332 3.70 26.04 3.56
CA GLY A 332 4.47 27.29 3.45
C GLY A 332 3.81 28.29 2.52
N PHE A 333 3.39 27.86 1.33
CA PHE A 333 2.67 28.74 0.39
C PHE A 333 1.35 29.24 0.97
N TYR A 334 0.61 28.38 1.68
CA TYR A 334 -0.63 28.83 2.32
C TYR A 334 -0.40 29.91 3.37
N VAL A 335 0.63 29.78 4.23
CA VAL A 335 0.99 30.78 5.23
C VAL A 335 1.49 32.07 4.55
N LEU A 336 2.35 31.94 3.53
CA LEU A 336 2.90 33.08 2.79
C LEU A 336 1.81 33.85 2.04
N LEU A 337 0.91 33.16 1.33
CA LEU A 337 -0.18 33.79 0.61
C LEU A 337 -1.18 34.47 1.55
N ARG A 338 -1.45 33.85 2.70
CA ARG A 338 -2.27 34.46 3.74
C ARG A 338 -1.69 35.76 4.28
N TRP A 339 -0.37 35.84 4.40
CA TRP A 339 0.32 37.09 4.72
C TRP A 339 0.28 38.07 3.55
N LEU A 340 0.59 37.61 2.34
CA LEU A 340 0.66 38.44 1.13
C LEU A 340 -0.68 39.11 0.80
N PHE A 341 -1.79 38.43 0.99
CA PHE A 341 -3.13 38.95 0.74
C PHE A 341 -3.83 39.51 1.99
N GLY A 342 -3.12 39.53 3.15
CA GLY A 342 -3.62 40.13 4.38
C GLY A 342 -3.59 41.66 4.36
N GLU A 343 -4.29 42.29 5.28
CA GLU A 343 -4.43 43.75 5.35
C GLU A 343 -3.13 44.47 5.80
N GLN A 344 -2.32 43.82 6.64
CA GLN A 344 -1.10 44.40 7.20
C GLN A 344 0.13 43.82 6.53
N ARG A 345 0.67 44.51 5.50
CA ARG A 345 1.89 44.12 4.76
C ARG A 345 3.08 44.97 5.19
N THR A 346 3.63 44.68 6.34
CA THR A 346 4.83 45.35 6.84
C THR A 346 5.96 44.33 7.00
N VAL A 347 7.22 44.80 6.98
CA VAL A 347 8.38 43.92 7.28
C VAL A 347 8.22 43.25 8.64
N ARG A 348 7.69 43.96 9.62
CA ARG A 348 7.44 43.39 10.95
C ARG A 348 6.36 42.29 10.93
N SER A 349 5.35 42.40 10.08
CA SER A 349 4.31 41.37 9.93
C SER A 349 4.82 40.15 9.16
N PHE A 350 5.88 40.28 8.32
CA PHE A 350 6.55 39.19 7.64
C PHE A 350 7.27 38.23 8.61
N LEU A 351 7.67 38.70 9.78
CA LEU A 351 8.24 37.84 10.83
C LEU A 351 7.27 36.74 11.28
N ARG A 352 5.96 36.95 11.16
CA ARG A 352 4.97 35.96 11.56
C ARG A 352 5.03 34.67 10.73
N PRO A 353 4.99 34.66 9.38
CA PRO A 353 5.24 33.48 8.58
C PRO A 353 6.56 32.77 8.93
N VAL A 354 7.63 33.53 9.16
CA VAL A 354 8.94 32.98 9.53
C VAL A 354 8.88 32.24 10.86
N ILE A 355 8.30 32.88 11.90
CA ILE A 355 8.14 32.27 13.25
C ILE A 355 7.28 31.00 13.16
N ILE A 356 6.19 31.00 12.38
CA ILE A 356 5.37 29.82 12.16
C ILE A 356 6.22 28.71 11.50
N GLY A 357 7.01 29.07 10.49
CA GLY A 357 7.94 28.14 9.83
C GLY A 357 8.96 27.52 10.80
N VAL A 358 9.48 28.31 11.74
CA VAL A 358 10.39 27.81 12.78
C VAL A 358 9.72 26.79 13.69
N TRP A 359 8.50 27.06 14.18
CA TRP A 359 7.79 26.11 15.05
C TRP A 359 7.39 24.83 14.31
N VAL A 360 6.97 24.93 13.07
CA VAL A 360 6.70 23.77 12.19
C VAL A 360 8.01 23.01 11.96
N GLY A 361 9.13 23.71 11.72
CA GLY A 361 10.46 23.12 11.55
C GLY A 361 10.93 22.33 12.77
N ILE A 362 10.72 22.87 13.98
CA ILE A 362 11.04 22.17 15.23
C ILE A 362 10.26 20.85 15.30
N GLY A 363 8.94 20.87 15.06
CA GLY A 363 8.15 19.64 15.08
C GLY A 363 8.59 18.65 13.99
N LEU A 364 8.90 19.16 12.80
CA LEU A 364 9.37 18.36 11.67
C LEU A 364 10.66 17.59 11.98
N MET A 365 11.57 18.24 12.67
CA MET A 365 12.89 17.65 12.95
C MET A 365 12.87 16.65 14.12
N LEU A 366 11.82 16.57 14.93
CA LEU A 366 11.79 15.67 16.09
C LEU A 366 11.99 14.18 15.74
N PRO A 367 11.28 13.57 14.76
CA PRO A 367 11.51 12.17 14.38
C PRO A 367 12.92 11.94 13.86
N TRP A 368 13.47 12.90 13.11
CA TRP A 368 14.80 12.84 12.54
C TRP A 368 15.90 12.98 13.60
N LEU A 369 15.70 13.82 14.61
CA LEU A 369 16.60 13.94 15.75
C LEU A 369 16.64 12.63 16.55
N ILE A 370 15.48 12.02 16.80
CA ILE A 370 15.40 10.72 17.48
C ILE A 370 16.16 9.65 16.69
N PHE A 371 15.95 9.60 15.38
CA PHE A 371 16.63 8.64 14.51
C PHE A 371 18.14 8.88 14.49
N TRP A 372 18.59 10.12 14.33
CA TRP A 372 20.00 10.47 14.37
C TRP A 372 20.67 10.09 15.68
N LEU A 373 20.05 10.37 16.82
CA LEU A 373 20.57 9.98 18.12
C LEU A 373 20.68 8.47 18.32
N ALA A 374 19.81 7.70 17.66
CA ALA A 374 19.77 6.25 17.76
C ALA A 374 20.69 5.54 16.75
N SER A 375 20.88 6.10 15.55
CA SER A 375 21.61 5.49 14.44
C SER A 375 22.95 6.16 14.13
N GLY A 376 23.09 7.47 14.41
CA GLY A 376 24.20 8.31 13.96
C GLY A 376 24.03 8.87 12.54
N GLU A 377 23.07 8.39 11.76
CA GLU A 377 22.82 8.84 10.39
C GLU A 377 21.89 10.05 10.36
N THR A 378 22.18 11.00 9.49
CA THR A 378 21.39 12.22 9.33
C THR A 378 20.37 12.07 8.19
N ILE A 379 19.33 12.91 8.17
CA ILE A 379 18.39 13.00 7.05
C ILE A 379 19.13 13.26 5.72
N PHE A 380 20.24 13.98 5.74
CA PHE A 380 21.01 14.34 4.54
C PHE A 380 21.72 13.12 3.95
N ASP A 381 22.21 12.21 4.78
CA ASP A 381 22.84 10.96 4.34
C ASP A 381 21.84 10.12 3.60
N LEU A 382 20.65 9.93 4.18
CA LEU A 382 19.56 9.16 3.57
C LEU A 382 19.02 9.83 2.29
N LEU A 383 18.87 11.16 2.27
CA LEU A 383 18.45 11.88 1.08
C LEU A 383 19.45 11.73 -0.06
N ARG A 384 20.75 11.81 0.23
CA ARG A 384 21.80 11.64 -0.76
C ARG A 384 21.71 10.26 -1.41
N GLU A 385 21.56 9.21 -0.60
CA GLU A 385 21.45 7.84 -1.12
C GLU A 385 20.16 7.63 -1.92
N SER A 386 19.05 8.16 -1.42
CA SER A 386 17.76 8.14 -2.13
C SER A 386 17.83 8.84 -3.49
N PHE A 387 18.49 10.00 -3.58
CA PHE A 387 18.69 10.70 -4.86
C PHE A 387 19.59 9.92 -5.81
N ASN A 388 20.68 9.34 -5.32
CA ASN A 388 21.56 8.50 -6.15
C ASN A 388 20.77 7.36 -6.81
N ALA A 389 19.95 6.66 -6.04
CA ALA A 389 19.10 5.59 -6.55
C ALA A 389 18.02 6.09 -7.52
N HIS A 390 17.49 7.30 -7.31
CA HIS A 390 16.42 7.85 -8.14
C HIS A 390 16.93 8.38 -9.50
N LEU A 391 18.13 8.94 -9.55
CA LEU A 391 18.73 9.51 -10.76
C LEU A 391 19.10 8.47 -11.82
N ILE A 392 19.12 7.18 -11.47
CA ILE A 392 19.38 6.07 -12.41
C ILE A 392 18.18 5.86 -13.35
N LEU A 393 16.98 6.37 -13.02
CA LEU A 393 15.79 6.17 -13.83
C LEU A 393 15.87 7.00 -15.13
N ASP A 394 15.88 6.31 -16.27
CA ASP A 394 15.88 6.96 -17.61
C ASP A 394 14.45 7.40 -17.97
N ARG A 395 14.09 8.63 -17.56
CA ARG A 395 12.78 9.23 -17.85
C ARG A 395 12.97 10.68 -18.32
N PRO A 396 12.60 11.04 -19.57
CA PRO A 396 12.87 12.37 -20.12
C PRO A 396 12.15 13.49 -19.38
N TYR A 397 12.91 14.41 -18.78
CA TYR A 397 12.36 15.55 -18.03
C TYR A 397 11.40 16.40 -18.85
N ALA A 398 11.77 16.75 -20.10
CA ALA A 398 10.95 17.60 -20.97
C ALA A 398 9.55 17.05 -21.24
N PHE A 399 9.41 15.72 -21.27
CA PHE A 399 8.12 15.06 -21.39
C PHE A 399 7.35 15.07 -20.06
N TRP A 400 8.02 14.72 -18.97
CA TRP A 400 7.39 14.57 -17.69
C TRP A 400 6.95 15.89 -17.04
N VAL A 401 7.58 17.02 -17.37
CA VAL A 401 7.14 18.36 -16.94
C VAL A 401 5.64 18.58 -17.23
N TRP A 402 5.13 18.09 -18.35
CA TRP A 402 3.71 18.23 -18.72
C TRP A 402 2.88 17.02 -18.26
N MET A 403 3.47 15.85 -18.37
CA MET A 403 2.76 14.61 -18.11
C MET A 403 2.47 14.38 -16.61
N HIS A 404 3.25 14.96 -15.70
CA HIS A 404 2.99 14.87 -14.26
C HIS A 404 1.62 15.41 -13.88
N VAL A 405 1.25 16.58 -14.40
CA VAL A 405 -0.05 17.21 -14.10
C VAL A 405 -1.19 16.38 -14.69
N TRP A 406 -1.01 15.85 -15.90
CA TRP A 406 -1.98 14.99 -16.55
C TRP A 406 -2.21 13.70 -15.74
N ASP A 407 -1.12 12.99 -15.42
CA ASP A 407 -1.16 11.73 -14.69
C ASP A 407 -1.79 11.90 -13.30
N TRP A 408 -1.36 12.93 -12.56
CA TRP A 408 -1.97 13.25 -11.26
C TRP A 408 -3.46 13.60 -11.38
N ALA A 409 -3.84 14.46 -12.31
CA ALA A 409 -5.23 14.87 -12.50
C ALA A 409 -6.13 13.70 -12.92
N LEU A 410 -5.60 12.76 -13.70
CA LEU A 410 -6.30 11.55 -14.10
C LEU A 410 -6.69 10.72 -12.87
N TRP A 411 -5.73 10.46 -11.97
CA TRP A 411 -5.93 9.62 -10.80
C TRP A 411 -6.56 10.34 -9.60
N ALA A 412 -6.43 11.65 -9.50
CA ALA A 412 -7.15 12.48 -8.52
C ALA A 412 -8.62 12.71 -8.91
N GLY A 413 -8.89 12.71 -10.23
CA GLY A 413 -10.17 13.01 -10.83
C GLY A 413 -10.10 14.21 -11.75
N MET A 414 -10.01 13.96 -13.05
CA MET A 414 -9.84 15.00 -14.08
C MET A 414 -10.93 16.06 -14.03
N GLY A 415 -12.18 15.69 -13.78
CA GLY A 415 -13.28 16.64 -13.65
C GLY A 415 -13.09 17.61 -12.48
N LEU A 416 -12.57 17.13 -11.35
CA LEU A 416 -12.27 17.96 -10.18
C LEU A 416 -11.10 18.92 -10.45
N ALA A 417 -10.03 18.41 -11.10
CA ALA A 417 -8.90 19.23 -11.51
C ALA A 417 -9.29 20.36 -12.47
N LEU A 418 -10.17 20.08 -13.42
CA LEU A 418 -10.71 21.10 -14.34
C LEU A 418 -11.57 22.14 -13.61
N VAL A 419 -12.41 21.75 -12.64
CA VAL A 419 -13.17 22.69 -11.80
C VAL A 419 -12.23 23.61 -11.04
N TRP A 420 -11.16 23.07 -10.44
CA TRP A 420 -10.13 23.84 -9.76
C TRP A 420 -9.47 24.86 -10.69
N LEU A 421 -8.98 24.46 -11.86
CA LEU A 421 -8.32 25.33 -12.83
C LEU A 421 -9.26 26.43 -13.37
N VAL A 422 -10.51 26.09 -13.66
CA VAL A 422 -11.52 27.07 -14.08
C VAL A 422 -11.81 28.08 -12.97
N GLY A 423 -11.83 27.65 -11.71
CA GLY A 423 -11.96 28.55 -10.57
C GLY A 423 -10.84 29.58 -10.48
N LEU A 424 -9.58 29.12 -10.62
CA LEU A 424 -8.40 29.98 -10.67
C LEU A 424 -8.44 30.97 -11.84
N TRP A 425 -8.80 30.49 -13.03
CA TRP A 425 -8.93 31.35 -14.22
C TRP A 425 -9.99 32.44 -14.04
N ARG A 426 -11.15 32.11 -13.46
CA ARG A 426 -12.20 33.08 -13.16
C ARG A 426 -11.75 34.11 -12.12
N TRP A 427 -11.10 33.67 -11.05
CA TRP A 427 -10.55 34.57 -10.05
C TRP A 427 -9.52 35.54 -10.68
N GLY A 428 -8.62 35.09 -11.53
CA GLY A 428 -7.64 35.93 -12.22
C GLY A 428 -8.27 37.00 -13.10
N ARG A 429 -9.47 36.75 -13.65
CA ARG A 429 -10.24 37.75 -14.42
C ARG A 429 -11.00 38.73 -13.54
N GLN A 430 -11.41 38.32 -12.34
CA GLN A 430 -12.21 39.11 -11.41
C GLN A 430 -11.31 39.75 -10.36
N ARG A 431 -10.57 40.84 -10.73
CA ARG A 431 -9.53 41.49 -9.90
C ARG A 431 -10.00 41.98 -8.50
N LYS A 432 -11.29 41.96 -8.19
CA LYS A 432 -11.88 42.44 -6.91
C LYS A 432 -12.35 41.33 -5.97
N SER A 433 -12.14 40.05 -6.32
CA SER A 433 -12.60 38.94 -5.48
C SER A 433 -11.55 38.53 -4.43
N THR A 434 -11.99 37.93 -3.32
CA THR A 434 -11.12 37.37 -2.29
C THR A 434 -10.23 36.28 -2.90
N PRO A 435 -8.90 36.30 -2.67
CA PRO A 435 -7.99 35.33 -3.24
C PRO A 435 -8.28 33.92 -2.72
N PRO A 436 -8.33 32.90 -3.61
CA PRO A 436 -8.51 31.53 -3.23
C PRO A 436 -7.19 30.95 -2.75
N LEU A 437 -6.92 31.06 -1.44
CA LEU A 437 -5.60 30.75 -0.87
C LEU A 437 -5.20 29.28 -1.00
N ILE A 438 -6.16 28.35 -0.83
CA ILE A 438 -5.89 26.91 -0.97
C ILE A 438 -5.61 26.58 -2.43
N SER A 439 -6.43 27.08 -3.34
CA SER A 439 -6.26 26.87 -4.80
C SER A 439 -4.93 27.40 -5.30
N LEU A 440 -4.51 28.59 -4.85
CA LEU A 440 -3.21 29.17 -5.21
C LEU A 440 -2.05 28.40 -4.60
N SER A 441 -2.15 27.99 -3.34
CA SER A 441 -1.12 27.19 -2.67
C SER A 441 -0.92 25.84 -3.37
N LEU A 442 -2.02 25.20 -3.75
CA LEU A 442 -1.99 23.95 -4.51
C LEU A 442 -1.33 24.15 -5.88
N LEU A 443 -1.68 25.24 -6.60
CA LEU A 443 -1.08 25.58 -7.88
C LEU A 443 0.44 25.76 -7.75
N LEU A 444 0.90 26.56 -6.78
CA LEU A 444 2.32 26.79 -6.55
C LEU A 444 3.04 25.50 -6.19
N THR A 445 2.44 24.64 -5.37
CA THR A 445 3.01 23.34 -5.00
C THR A 445 3.15 22.43 -6.22
N VAL A 446 2.08 22.27 -7.01
CA VAL A 446 2.10 21.45 -8.24
C VAL A 446 3.12 21.97 -9.24
N LEU A 447 3.20 23.29 -9.45
CA LEU A 447 4.19 23.90 -10.33
C LEU A 447 5.63 23.66 -9.84
N THR A 448 5.88 23.83 -8.54
CA THR A 448 7.20 23.59 -7.94
C THR A 448 7.61 22.13 -8.13
N MET A 449 6.73 21.18 -7.85
CA MET A 449 7.00 19.76 -8.04
C MET A 449 7.27 19.40 -9.50
N THR A 450 6.46 19.93 -10.40
CA THR A 450 6.57 19.66 -11.83
C THR A 450 7.90 20.22 -12.40
N ILE A 451 8.24 21.45 -12.02
CA ILE A 451 9.46 22.13 -12.52
C ILE A 451 10.73 21.56 -11.87
N SER A 452 10.67 21.13 -10.61
CA SER A 452 11.85 20.59 -9.92
C SER A 452 12.41 19.31 -10.55
N GLY A 453 11.59 18.53 -11.26
CA GLY A 453 12.00 17.25 -11.84
C GLY A 453 12.37 16.17 -10.82
N THR A 454 12.08 16.40 -9.52
CA THR A 454 12.37 15.43 -8.44
C THR A 454 11.50 14.20 -8.48
N THR A 455 10.35 14.24 -9.14
CA THR A 455 9.49 13.10 -9.42
C THR A 455 9.49 12.88 -10.93
N GLN A 456 9.81 11.67 -11.38
CA GLN A 456 9.80 11.32 -12.80
C GLN A 456 8.86 10.14 -13.01
N GLY A 457 7.65 10.42 -13.50
CA GLY A 457 6.58 9.41 -13.65
C GLY A 457 5.84 9.11 -12.34
N GLU A 458 4.85 8.25 -12.42
CA GLU A 458 4.02 7.76 -11.30
C GLU A 458 3.36 8.85 -10.44
N SER A 459 3.25 10.08 -10.94
CA SER A 459 2.68 11.20 -10.19
C SER A 459 1.24 10.94 -9.77
N GLY A 460 0.48 10.17 -10.53
CA GLY A 460 -0.86 9.71 -10.18
C GLY A 460 -0.92 8.96 -8.85
N ARG A 461 0.13 8.19 -8.52
CA ARG A 461 0.27 7.45 -7.26
C ARG A 461 0.97 8.28 -6.19
N ILE A 462 2.12 8.84 -6.53
CA ILE A 462 3.00 9.51 -5.56
C ILE A 462 2.38 10.79 -5.01
N TRP A 463 1.63 11.55 -5.84
CA TRP A 463 1.04 12.83 -5.44
C TRP A 463 -0.37 12.74 -4.84
N LEU A 464 -0.82 11.55 -4.43
CA LEU A 464 -2.13 11.37 -3.78
C LEU A 464 -2.29 12.22 -2.51
N PHE A 465 -1.21 12.56 -1.82
CA PHE A 465 -1.24 13.44 -0.65
C PHE A 465 -1.76 14.86 -0.98
N LEU A 466 -1.80 15.26 -2.25
CA LEU A 466 -2.39 16.54 -2.71
C LEU A 466 -3.90 16.47 -2.94
N VAL A 467 -4.49 15.28 -3.02
CA VAL A 467 -5.93 15.10 -3.32
C VAL A 467 -6.84 15.81 -2.32
N PRO A 468 -6.59 15.77 -0.99
CA PRO A 468 -7.40 16.53 -0.05
C PRO A 468 -7.44 18.03 -0.35
N PHE A 469 -6.31 18.59 -0.79
CA PHE A 469 -6.22 20.01 -1.18
C PHE A 469 -6.93 20.31 -2.49
N LEU A 470 -6.95 19.37 -3.43
CA LEU A 470 -7.76 19.50 -4.64
C LEU A 470 -9.25 19.58 -4.29
N LEU A 471 -9.75 18.73 -3.39
CA LEU A 471 -11.12 18.76 -2.93
C LEU A 471 -11.46 20.07 -2.21
N LEU A 472 -10.58 20.54 -1.34
CA LEU A 472 -10.71 21.83 -0.67
C LEU A 472 -10.68 23.01 -1.66
N ALA A 473 -9.79 22.96 -2.66
CA ALA A 473 -9.67 24.00 -3.68
C ALA A 473 -10.91 24.04 -4.60
N VAL A 474 -11.44 22.87 -4.97
CA VAL A 474 -12.73 22.79 -5.69
C VAL A 474 -13.84 23.41 -4.84
N TRP A 475 -13.88 23.09 -3.56
CA TRP A 475 -14.88 23.66 -2.63
C TRP A 475 -14.71 25.17 -2.44
N GLU A 476 -13.49 25.66 -2.28
CA GLU A 476 -13.15 27.08 -2.18
C GLU A 476 -13.70 27.87 -3.37
N ASN A 477 -13.55 27.35 -4.58
CA ASN A 477 -14.04 28.00 -5.80
C ASN A 477 -15.56 28.16 -5.85
N PHE A 478 -16.31 27.31 -5.16
CA PHE A 478 -17.76 27.43 -5.03
C PHE A 478 -18.20 28.44 -3.96
N GLN A 479 -17.30 28.83 -3.06
CA GLN A 479 -17.56 29.84 -2.04
C GLN A 479 -17.23 31.26 -2.49
N ILE A 480 -16.48 31.44 -3.58
CA ILE A 480 -16.12 32.75 -4.12
C ILE A 480 -17.37 33.41 -4.67
N LYS A 481 -17.76 34.53 -4.05
CA LYS A 481 -18.90 35.37 -4.49
C LYS A 481 -18.37 36.39 -5.48
N PRO A 482 -18.75 36.35 -6.77
CA PRO A 482 -18.48 37.45 -7.68
C PRO A 482 -19.28 38.68 -7.19
N ILE A 483 -18.61 39.82 -7.15
CA ILE A 483 -19.28 41.12 -6.91
C ILE A 483 -19.77 41.58 -8.28
N GLY A 484 -21.09 41.66 -8.47
CA GLY A 484 -21.69 42.23 -9.67
C GLY A 484 -21.33 43.70 -9.81
N GLU A 485 -21.43 44.27 -11.02
CA GLU A 485 -21.18 45.68 -11.30
C GLU A 485 -22.17 46.62 -10.52
N ASP A 486 -23.30 46.06 -10.16
CA ASP A 486 -24.36 46.70 -9.35
C ASP A 486 -24.17 46.55 -7.83
N GLY A 487 -23.04 46.00 -7.39
CA GLY A 487 -22.78 45.70 -5.98
C GLY A 487 -23.57 44.48 -5.47
N THR A 488 -24.39 43.84 -6.31
CA THR A 488 -25.12 42.63 -5.94
C THR A 488 -24.13 41.43 -5.96
N ARG A 489 -24.16 40.64 -4.91
CA ARG A 489 -23.34 39.43 -4.82
C ARG A 489 -24.03 38.31 -5.61
N HIS A 490 -23.66 38.13 -6.88
CA HIS A 490 -24.09 36.96 -7.63
C HIS A 490 -23.41 35.71 -7.08
N ASN A 491 -24.14 34.96 -6.28
CA ASN A 491 -23.71 33.61 -5.89
C ASN A 491 -23.66 32.78 -7.16
N PHE A 492 -22.52 32.10 -7.41
CA PHE A 492 -22.50 30.93 -8.25
C PHE A 492 -22.83 29.73 -7.33
N PRO A 493 -24.14 29.56 -6.97
CA PRO A 493 -24.46 28.40 -6.16
C PRO A 493 -24.20 27.18 -7.02
N LEU A 494 -23.38 26.29 -6.53
CA LEU A 494 -23.36 24.96 -7.09
C LEU A 494 -24.76 24.41 -6.86
N GLN A 495 -25.57 24.51 -7.89
CA GLN A 495 -26.90 23.90 -7.83
C GLN A 495 -26.68 22.40 -7.51
N PRO A 496 -27.50 21.79 -6.66
CA PRO A 496 -27.42 20.36 -6.37
C PRO A 496 -27.34 19.50 -7.63
N THR A 497 -27.89 20.00 -8.73
CA THR A 497 -27.84 19.41 -10.06
C THR A 497 -26.41 19.39 -10.65
N ALA A 498 -25.66 20.50 -10.54
CA ALA A 498 -24.29 20.57 -11.05
C ALA A 498 -23.37 19.63 -10.27
N TRP A 499 -23.52 19.59 -8.95
CA TRP A 499 -22.76 18.65 -8.10
C TRP A 499 -23.03 17.19 -8.48
N ARG A 500 -24.29 16.82 -8.74
CA ARG A 500 -24.64 15.45 -9.18
C ARG A 500 -23.95 15.08 -10.48
N TRP A 501 -23.93 15.95 -11.48
CA TRP A 501 -23.30 15.68 -12.76
C TRP A 501 -21.79 15.57 -12.66
N LEU A 502 -21.14 16.39 -11.82
CA LEU A 502 -19.72 16.26 -11.52
C LEU A 502 -19.42 14.93 -10.81
N THR A 503 -20.26 14.52 -9.86
CA THR A 503 -20.13 13.23 -9.16
C THR A 503 -20.30 12.05 -10.12
N LEU A 504 -21.26 12.11 -11.06
CA LEU A 504 -21.42 11.07 -12.08
C LEU A 504 -20.22 11.01 -13.04
N GLY A 505 -19.69 12.17 -13.46
CA GLY A 505 -18.49 12.22 -14.27
C GLY A 505 -17.26 11.65 -13.55
N GLN A 506 -17.12 11.95 -12.25
CA GLN A 506 -16.07 11.39 -11.40
C GLN A 506 -16.21 9.87 -11.25
N ALA A 507 -17.43 9.39 -11.04
CA ALA A 507 -17.71 7.95 -10.95
C ALA A 507 -17.46 7.21 -12.26
N ALA A 508 -17.81 7.81 -13.40
CA ALA A 508 -17.52 7.24 -14.71
C ALA A 508 -16.01 7.10 -14.95
N LEU A 509 -15.24 8.13 -14.59
CA LEU A 509 -13.77 8.08 -14.69
C LEU A 509 -13.17 7.06 -13.69
N PHE A 510 -13.69 7.01 -12.46
CA PHE A 510 -13.33 6.01 -11.46
C PHE A 510 -13.51 4.59 -12.00
N LEU A 511 -14.70 4.27 -12.52
CA LEU A 511 -15.00 2.95 -13.08
C LEU A 511 -14.11 2.64 -14.28
N ALA A 512 -13.94 3.61 -15.20
CA ALA A 512 -13.11 3.42 -16.38
C ALA A 512 -11.67 3.06 -16.03
N LEU A 513 -11.05 3.81 -15.12
CA LEU A 513 -9.65 3.59 -14.70
C LEU A 513 -9.49 2.27 -13.95
N THR A 514 -10.39 1.95 -13.02
CA THR A 514 -10.26 0.78 -12.15
C THR A 514 -10.63 -0.54 -12.84
N ILE A 515 -11.43 -0.49 -13.90
CA ILE A 515 -11.80 -1.67 -14.71
C ILE A 515 -10.78 -1.93 -15.82
N SER A 516 -10.18 -0.88 -16.39
CA SER A 516 -9.35 -1.02 -17.61
C SER A 516 -7.85 -0.96 -17.35
N LEU A 517 -7.42 -0.58 -16.15
CA LEU A 517 -6.00 -0.51 -15.82
C LEU A 517 -5.67 -1.44 -14.66
N ASN A 518 -4.81 -2.42 -14.92
CA ASN A 518 -4.18 -3.18 -13.87
C ASN A 518 -2.94 -2.41 -13.40
N VAL A 519 -3.07 -1.78 -12.24
CA VAL A 519 -2.06 -0.87 -11.70
C VAL A 519 -1.08 -1.60 -10.82
N ILE A 520 -1.49 -2.74 -10.29
CA ILE A 520 -0.75 -3.50 -9.31
C ILE A 520 -0.83 -4.98 -9.68
N GLY A 521 0.09 -5.45 -10.52
CA GLY A 521 0.31 -6.87 -10.73
C GLY A 521 1.15 -7.47 -9.59
N SER A 522 0.92 -8.71 -9.21
CA SER A 522 1.88 -9.50 -8.47
C SER A 522 2.70 -10.31 -9.48
N GLU A 523 4.01 -10.21 -9.42
CA GLU A 523 4.91 -11.04 -10.24
C GLU A 523 5.15 -12.43 -9.61
N PHE A 524 4.28 -12.84 -8.70
CA PHE A 524 4.39 -14.14 -8.05
C PHE A 524 4.17 -15.28 -9.03
N MET A 525 5.08 -16.23 -9.01
CA MET A 525 4.94 -17.48 -9.77
C MET A 525 4.21 -18.52 -8.92
N PRO A 526 3.27 -19.27 -9.47
CA PRO A 526 2.70 -20.43 -8.79
C PRO A 526 3.80 -21.49 -8.58
N PRO A 527 3.67 -22.35 -7.58
CA PRO A 527 4.53 -23.53 -7.45
C PRO A 527 4.46 -24.37 -8.74
N PRO A 528 5.56 -25.03 -9.14
CA PRO A 528 5.50 -25.95 -10.27
C PRO A 528 4.57 -27.12 -9.95
N ASP A 529 4.04 -27.74 -11.01
CA ASP A 529 3.35 -29.00 -10.88
C ASP A 529 4.30 -30.04 -10.25
N PRO A 530 3.79 -30.92 -9.38
CA PRO A 530 4.60 -31.95 -8.78
C PRO A 530 5.22 -32.84 -9.87
N PRO A 531 6.52 -33.19 -9.73
CA PRO A 531 7.19 -34.01 -10.72
C PRO A 531 6.59 -35.42 -10.76
N ILE A 532 6.47 -35.98 -11.96
CA ILE A 532 6.14 -37.38 -12.13
C ILE A 532 7.42 -38.15 -11.92
N PRO A 533 7.49 -39.15 -10.99
CA PRO A 533 8.67 -39.94 -10.79
C PRO A 533 9.07 -40.65 -12.09
N PRO A 534 10.33 -40.62 -12.50
CA PRO A 534 10.77 -41.41 -13.67
C PRO A 534 10.64 -42.90 -13.38
N ASP A 535 10.06 -43.64 -14.31
CA ASP A 535 9.78 -45.10 -14.15
C ASP A 535 11.01 -45.97 -14.03
N VAL A 536 12.23 -45.45 -14.17
CA VAL A 536 13.47 -46.25 -14.29
C VAL A 536 14.44 -45.93 -13.16
N GLY A 537 14.85 -46.95 -12.45
CA GLY A 537 15.99 -46.93 -11.51
C GLY A 537 15.66 -46.37 -10.12
N LEU A 538 14.39 -46.33 -9.75
CA LEU A 538 13.96 -45.97 -8.40
C LEU A 538 13.80 -47.22 -7.53
N ALA A 539 14.25 -47.10 -6.29
CA ALA A 539 13.90 -48.08 -5.25
C ALA A 539 12.53 -47.66 -4.64
N SER A 540 11.57 -48.56 -4.63
CA SER A 540 10.31 -48.38 -3.91
C SER A 540 10.56 -48.47 -2.41
N ASN A 541 9.85 -47.65 -1.62
CA ASN A 541 9.96 -47.71 -0.15
C ASN A 541 8.60 -47.47 0.47
N ASP A 542 7.59 -47.37 0.23
CA ASP A 542 6.24 -47.21 0.84
C ASP A 542 6.20 -47.05 2.38
N ALA A 543 7.28 -46.56 3.00
CA ALA A 543 7.30 -46.24 4.44
C ALA A 543 6.37 -45.08 4.74
N VAL A 544 5.47 -45.24 5.75
CA VAL A 544 4.43 -44.28 6.09
C VAL A 544 4.73 -43.58 7.41
N PHE A 545 4.80 -42.29 7.40
CA PHE A 545 5.00 -41.46 8.58
C PHE A 545 3.65 -41.06 9.20
N SER A 546 3.59 -41.11 10.53
CA SER A 546 2.39 -40.87 11.30
C SER A 546 2.62 -39.88 12.44
N VAL A 547 1.62 -39.07 12.73
CA VAL A 547 1.60 -38.11 13.83
C VAL A 547 0.56 -38.55 14.86
N THR A 548 0.95 -38.58 16.10
CA THR A 548 0.04 -38.92 17.21
C THR A 548 -1.20 -38.01 17.20
N GLY A 549 -2.37 -38.61 17.15
CA GLY A 549 -3.65 -37.88 17.12
C GLY A 549 -4.11 -37.40 15.75
N VAL A 550 -3.29 -37.49 14.71
CA VAL A 550 -3.63 -37.16 13.32
C VAL A 550 -3.72 -38.42 12.44
N GLY A 551 -2.84 -39.39 12.67
CA GLY A 551 -2.71 -40.60 11.86
C GLY A 551 -1.60 -40.45 10.82
N GLU A 552 -1.74 -41.17 9.70
CA GLU A 552 -0.80 -41.14 8.58
C GLU A 552 -0.78 -39.78 7.90
N VAL A 553 0.40 -39.18 7.72
CA VAL A 553 0.54 -37.81 7.17
C VAL A 553 1.17 -37.78 5.79
N PHE A 554 2.21 -38.56 5.54
CA PHE A 554 2.83 -38.74 4.24
C PHE A 554 3.62 -40.03 4.19
N ARG A 555 3.99 -40.46 2.97
CA ARG A 555 4.86 -41.63 2.76
C ARG A 555 6.01 -41.31 1.83
N LEU A 556 7.11 -42.06 2.01
CA LEU A 556 8.19 -42.10 1.04
C LEU A 556 7.80 -43.07 -0.09
N HIS A 557 7.40 -42.52 -1.23
CA HIS A 557 6.98 -43.33 -2.38
C HIS A 557 8.16 -44.05 -3.03
N SER A 558 9.24 -43.34 -3.30
CA SER A 558 10.44 -43.88 -3.95
C SER A 558 11.67 -43.02 -3.68
N TRP A 559 12.83 -43.55 -3.92
CA TRP A 559 14.09 -42.84 -3.72
C TRP A 559 15.18 -43.29 -4.70
N ARG A 560 16.20 -42.44 -4.87
CA ARG A 560 17.41 -42.74 -5.64
C ARG A 560 18.62 -42.07 -5.00
N ALA A 561 19.71 -42.81 -4.87
CA ALA A 561 20.99 -42.25 -4.42
C ALA A 561 22.02 -42.37 -5.52
N THR A 562 22.81 -41.31 -5.73
CA THR A 562 23.89 -41.30 -6.73
C THR A 562 25.11 -40.62 -6.11
N GLN A 563 26.26 -41.30 -6.14
CA GLN A 563 27.50 -40.67 -5.73
C GLN A 563 27.87 -39.57 -6.72
N VAL A 564 28.20 -38.38 -6.22
CA VAL A 564 28.57 -37.20 -7.01
C VAL A 564 29.83 -36.57 -6.45
N ILE A 565 30.63 -35.99 -7.34
CA ILE A 565 31.79 -35.18 -6.97
C ILE A 565 31.34 -33.72 -7.10
N ALA A 566 31.16 -33.04 -5.96
CA ALA A 566 30.77 -31.64 -5.90
C ALA A 566 32.00 -30.76 -5.67
N GLY A 567 32.42 -30.00 -6.70
CA GLY A 567 33.56 -29.10 -6.60
C GLY A 567 34.93 -29.79 -6.66
N ARG A 568 36.00 -29.08 -6.27
CA ARG A 568 37.37 -29.59 -6.38
C ARG A 568 37.75 -30.64 -5.32
N ASP A 569 37.06 -30.68 -4.17
CA ASP A 569 37.44 -31.51 -3.01
C ASP A 569 36.29 -32.17 -2.24
N GLU A 570 35.02 -31.93 -2.59
CA GLU A 570 33.89 -32.51 -1.89
C GLU A 570 33.26 -33.68 -2.66
N THR A 571 33.21 -34.84 -2.04
CA THR A 571 32.48 -36.00 -2.53
C THR A 571 31.27 -36.25 -1.65
N GLY A 572 30.12 -36.48 -2.26
CA GLY A 572 28.88 -36.71 -1.55
C GLY A 572 27.96 -37.66 -2.27
N VAL A 573 26.86 -38.00 -1.66
CA VAL A 573 25.75 -38.73 -2.26
C VAL A 573 24.59 -37.80 -2.48
N SER A 574 24.19 -37.61 -3.72
CA SER A 574 22.95 -36.94 -4.07
C SER A 574 21.79 -37.91 -3.82
N LEU A 575 20.98 -37.62 -2.81
CA LEU A 575 19.77 -38.37 -2.46
C LEU A 575 18.58 -37.65 -3.03
N ARG A 576 17.80 -38.32 -3.90
CA ARG A 576 16.52 -37.85 -4.40
C ARG A 576 15.42 -38.69 -3.80
N LEU A 577 14.39 -38.03 -3.29
CA LEU A 577 13.27 -38.61 -2.57
C LEU A 577 11.95 -38.14 -3.22
N TRP A 578 11.01 -39.04 -3.40
CA TRP A 578 9.67 -38.70 -3.85
C TRP A 578 8.69 -39.02 -2.73
N TRP A 579 8.14 -37.96 -2.18
CA TRP A 579 7.16 -38.02 -1.09
C TRP A 579 5.74 -37.94 -1.63
N GLN A 580 4.82 -38.66 -0.98
CA GLN A 580 3.40 -38.51 -1.27
C GLN A 580 2.67 -38.03 -0.01
N GLY A 581 1.94 -36.90 -0.10
CA GLY A 581 1.05 -36.42 0.95
C GLY A 581 -0.14 -37.38 1.13
N ILE A 582 -0.50 -37.67 2.39
CA ILE A 582 -1.68 -38.48 2.75
C ILE A 582 -2.69 -37.55 3.43
N HIS A 583 -2.27 -36.76 4.42
CA HIS A 583 -3.10 -35.74 5.07
C HIS A 583 -2.40 -34.38 5.03
N GLN A 584 -3.18 -33.31 4.97
CA GLN A 584 -2.65 -31.95 5.06
C GLN A 584 -2.11 -31.67 6.47
N MET A 585 -0.86 -31.32 6.55
CA MET A 585 -0.18 -31.02 7.80
C MET A 585 -0.44 -29.59 8.26
N THR A 586 -0.46 -29.39 9.57
CA THR A 586 -0.74 -28.07 10.18
C THR A 586 0.52 -27.37 10.65
N GLN A 587 1.66 -28.05 10.64
CA GLN A 587 2.98 -27.52 10.99
C GLN A 587 4.03 -28.04 10.02
N PRO A 588 5.11 -27.30 9.77
CA PRO A 588 6.23 -27.79 8.99
C PRO A 588 7.00 -28.87 9.74
N TYR A 589 7.56 -29.82 9.01
CA TYR A 589 8.42 -30.88 9.54
C TYR A 589 9.83 -30.74 8.97
N THR A 590 10.82 -31.05 9.80
CA THR A 590 12.24 -31.09 9.42
C THR A 590 12.65 -32.52 9.16
N PHE A 591 13.40 -32.75 8.08
CA PHE A 591 13.94 -34.03 7.69
C PHE A 591 15.40 -34.09 8.07
N GLY A 592 15.89 -35.25 8.45
CA GLY A 592 17.28 -35.47 8.78
C GLY A 592 17.79 -36.79 8.22
N ALA A 593 18.97 -36.79 7.63
CA ALA A 593 19.61 -37.98 7.13
C ALA A 593 21.10 -38.06 7.55
N PHE A 594 21.58 -39.24 7.78
CA PHE A 594 22.99 -39.52 8.09
C PHE A 594 23.41 -40.86 7.50
N PHE A 595 24.71 -41.01 7.25
CA PHE A 595 25.26 -42.32 6.82
C PHE A 595 25.45 -43.27 8.01
N VAL A 596 25.12 -44.51 7.78
CA VAL A 596 25.61 -45.65 8.57
C VAL A 596 26.72 -46.27 7.75
N LEU A 597 27.95 -46.23 8.27
CA LEU A 597 29.16 -46.71 7.60
C LEU A 597 29.25 -48.25 7.67
N PRO A 598 30.10 -48.87 6.85
CA PRO A 598 30.29 -50.35 6.87
C PRO A 598 30.71 -50.92 8.22
N ASP A 599 31.32 -50.14 9.08
CA ASP A 599 31.72 -50.51 10.45
C ASP A 599 30.64 -50.32 11.49
N GLY A 600 29.45 -49.81 11.09
CA GLY A 600 28.32 -49.53 11.96
C GLY A 600 28.37 -48.16 12.63
N THR A 601 29.39 -47.34 12.40
CA THR A 601 29.42 -45.96 12.91
C THR A 601 28.51 -45.05 12.09
N THR A 602 28.11 -43.91 12.64
CA THR A 602 27.19 -42.95 11.98
C THR A 602 27.88 -41.61 11.81
N THR A 603 27.51 -40.90 10.75
CA THR A 603 27.90 -39.50 10.55
C THR A 603 26.96 -38.57 11.33
N GLU A 604 27.32 -37.28 11.42
CA GLU A 604 26.42 -36.27 11.89
C GLU A 604 25.20 -36.12 10.93
N PRO A 605 24.01 -35.88 11.46
CA PRO A 605 22.81 -35.71 10.62
C PRO A 605 22.87 -34.40 9.83
N VAL A 606 22.49 -34.45 8.56
CA VAL A 606 22.17 -33.30 7.76
C VAL A 606 20.67 -33.04 7.90
N LEU A 607 20.30 -31.86 8.40
CA LEU A 607 18.91 -31.47 8.58
C LEU A 607 18.47 -30.53 7.45
N TRP A 608 17.24 -30.72 6.94
CA TRP A 608 16.64 -29.84 5.94
C TRP A 608 15.12 -29.83 6.00
N GLN A 609 14.53 -28.83 5.33
CA GLN A 609 13.10 -28.84 5.02
C GLN A 609 12.88 -29.29 3.58
N PRO A 610 11.93 -30.20 3.32
CA PRO A 610 11.76 -30.81 2.02
C PRO A 610 11.20 -29.85 0.96
N GLY A 611 11.44 -30.16 -0.29
CA GLY A 611 10.89 -29.48 -1.45
C GLY A 611 11.78 -28.38 -2.02
N GLU A 612 12.93 -28.73 -2.58
CA GLU A 612 13.69 -27.82 -3.42
C GLU A 612 12.93 -27.61 -4.74
N ILE A 613 12.69 -26.34 -5.11
CA ILE A 613 11.95 -26.00 -6.31
C ILE A 613 12.90 -25.32 -7.29
N ASN A 614 13.19 -25.98 -8.41
CA ASN A 614 13.96 -25.45 -9.55
C ASN A 614 15.33 -24.85 -9.19
N GLY A 615 16.08 -25.47 -8.29
CA GLY A 615 17.44 -25.04 -7.91
C GLY A 615 17.49 -23.67 -7.20
N ARG A 616 16.38 -23.21 -6.69
CA ARG A 616 16.31 -22.07 -5.77
C ARG A 616 16.17 -22.59 -4.35
N ASP A 617 16.75 -21.89 -3.37
CA ASP A 617 16.67 -22.21 -1.93
C ASP A 617 15.26 -22.12 -1.33
N PHE A 618 14.22 -22.20 -2.17
CA PHE A 618 12.82 -22.18 -1.75
C PHE A 618 12.36 -23.62 -1.57
N ARG A 619 12.12 -23.98 -0.32
CA ARG A 619 11.64 -25.29 0.07
C ARG A 619 10.12 -25.27 0.16
N TYR A 620 9.47 -26.27 -0.43
CA TYR A 620 8.02 -26.40 -0.39
C TYR A 620 7.63 -27.07 0.94
N PRO A 621 7.14 -26.32 1.94
CA PRO A 621 6.96 -26.83 3.29
C PRO A 621 5.89 -27.93 3.31
N THR A 622 6.04 -28.89 4.21
CA THR A 622 5.11 -30.01 4.35
C THR A 622 3.67 -29.55 4.62
N THR A 623 3.46 -28.37 5.20
CA THR A 623 2.14 -27.74 5.38
C THR A 623 1.40 -27.46 4.07
N CYS A 624 2.11 -27.40 2.96
CA CYS A 624 1.56 -27.19 1.61
C CYS A 624 1.29 -28.51 0.86
N TRP A 625 1.68 -29.65 1.41
CA TRP A 625 1.46 -30.96 0.79
C TRP A 625 0.01 -31.37 0.89
N GLN A 626 -0.61 -31.57 -0.26
CA GLN A 626 -2.02 -32.01 -0.31
C GLN A 626 -2.13 -33.54 -0.43
N PRO A 627 -3.22 -34.15 0.01
CA PRO A 627 -3.45 -35.57 -0.18
C PRO A 627 -3.29 -35.98 -1.65
N GLY A 628 -2.47 -37.02 -1.89
CA GLY A 628 -2.17 -37.52 -3.22
C GLY A 628 -1.08 -36.75 -3.99
N MET A 629 -0.61 -35.58 -3.50
CA MET A 629 0.43 -34.80 -4.11
C MET A 629 1.78 -35.52 -4.00
N LEU A 630 2.51 -35.61 -5.12
CA LEU A 630 3.89 -36.11 -5.14
C LEU A 630 4.84 -34.91 -5.11
N ILE A 631 5.85 -34.96 -4.24
CA ILE A 631 6.86 -33.93 -4.07
C ILE A 631 8.24 -34.55 -4.26
N GLU A 632 9.02 -33.98 -5.18
CA GLU A 632 10.44 -34.33 -5.32
C GLU A 632 11.26 -33.51 -4.31
N ASP A 633 12.16 -34.20 -3.62
CA ASP A 633 13.08 -33.60 -2.67
C ASP A 633 14.50 -34.10 -3.01
N SER A 634 15.49 -33.23 -2.91
CA SER A 634 16.86 -33.58 -3.27
C SER A 634 17.85 -32.95 -2.31
N ILE A 635 18.72 -33.74 -1.77
CA ILE A 635 19.77 -33.32 -0.85
C ILE A 635 21.12 -33.94 -1.19
N LEU A 636 22.17 -33.17 -0.97
CA LEU A 636 23.54 -33.66 -1.02
C LEU A 636 24.01 -34.02 0.40
N LEU A 637 24.28 -35.30 0.63
CA LEU A 637 24.88 -35.79 1.87
C LEU A 637 26.40 -35.87 1.69
N PRO A 638 27.19 -35.09 2.44
CA PRO A 638 28.64 -35.13 2.33
C PRO A 638 29.17 -36.45 2.86
N LEU A 639 30.04 -37.10 2.11
CA LEU A 639 30.75 -38.28 2.57
C LEU A 639 31.87 -37.88 3.54
N PRO A 640 32.16 -38.73 4.57
CA PRO A 640 33.29 -38.51 5.45
C PRO A 640 34.61 -38.43 4.65
N GLN A 641 35.54 -37.60 5.11
CA GLN A 641 36.85 -37.46 4.44
C GLN A 641 37.61 -38.81 4.31
N ASN A 642 37.34 -39.77 5.19
CA ASN A 642 37.95 -41.07 5.25
C ASN A 642 37.04 -42.17 4.69
N ALA A 643 36.07 -41.82 3.82
CA ALA A 643 35.17 -42.79 3.26
C ALA A 643 35.93 -43.89 2.52
N VAL A 644 35.71 -45.15 2.90
CA VAL A 644 36.27 -46.33 2.26
C VAL A 644 35.31 -46.92 1.23
N THR A 645 35.83 -47.58 0.23
CA THR A 645 34.98 -48.32 -0.72
C THR A 645 34.16 -49.39 0.01
N GLY A 646 32.84 -49.31 -0.11
CA GLY A 646 31.95 -50.23 0.59
C GLY A 646 30.49 -49.92 0.38
N ASP A 647 29.65 -50.70 1.05
CA ASP A 647 28.21 -50.51 1.05
C ASP A 647 27.78 -49.69 2.27
N TYR A 648 27.16 -48.51 2.00
CA TYR A 648 26.70 -47.57 2.98
C TYR A 648 25.18 -47.63 3.05
N TRP A 649 24.64 -47.32 4.22
CA TRP A 649 23.21 -47.08 4.40
C TRP A 649 22.95 -45.63 4.79
N ILE A 650 21.85 -45.06 4.34
CA ILE A 650 21.38 -43.77 4.81
C ILE A 650 20.22 -44.00 5.78
N SER A 651 20.33 -43.48 6.97
CA SER A 651 19.21 -43.45 7.92
C SER A 651 18.50 -42.12 7.75
N LEU A 652 17.19 -42.15 7.54
CA LEU A 652 16.33 -40.99 7.32
C LEU A 652 15.25 -40.91 8.40
N ALA A 653 15.13 -39.78 9.08
CA ALA A 653 14.14 -39.50 10.10
C ALA A 653 13.42 -38.18 9.83
N VAL A 654 12.21 -38.01 10.37
CA VAL A 654 11.43 -36.78 10.29
C VAL A 654 11.13 -36.27 11.69
N PHE A 655 11.28 -34.96 11.90
CA PHE A 655 11.16 -34.31 13.20
C PHE A 655 10.02 -33.30 13.19
N GLY A 656 9.27 -33.24 14.28
CA GLY A 656 8.25 -32.20 14.48
C GLY A 656 8.85 -30.87 14.96
N ASP A 657 9.97 -30.94 15.70
CA ASP A 657 10.78 -29.81 16.12
C ASP A 657 12.23 -30.14 15.76
N ASP A 658 12.92 -29.23 15.07
CA ASP A 658 14.26 -29.40 14.50
C ASP A 658 15.39 -29.63 15.54
N SER A 659 15.12 -29.33 16.78
CA SER A 659 16.14 -29.43 17.84
C SER A 659 15.97 -30.61 18.78
N GLN A 660 14.87 -31.38 18.69
CA GLN A 660 14.51 -32.37 19.70
C GLN A 660 14.46 -33.80 19.12
N PRO A 661 15.37 -34.70 19.51
CA PRO A 661 15.34 -36.11 19.07
C PRO A 661 14.03 -36.82 19.42
N GLU A 662 13.35 -36.38 20.49
CA GLU A 662 12.10 -36.95 20.95
C GLU A 662 10.92 -36.57 20.05
N SER A 663 11.06 -35.56 19.20
CA SER A 663 10.02 -35.12 18.25
C SER A 663 9.98 -35.95 16.96
N ARG A 664 10.75 -37.05 16.86
CA ARG A 664 10.71 -37.92 15.68
C ARG A 664 9.32 -38.51 15.47
N LEU A 665 8.89 -38.46 14.22
CA LEU A 665 7.64 -39.09 13.82
C LEU A 665 7.76 -40.62 13.85
N ALA A 666 6.68 -41.27 14.26
CA ALA A 666 6.58 -42.72 14.08
C ALA A 666 6.49 -43.05 12.60
N VAL A 667 7.16 -44.10 12.17
CA VAL A 667 7.13 -44.61 10.79
C VAL A 667 6.71 -46.09 10.82
N THR A 668 5.83 -46.47 9.89
CA THR A 668 5.52 -47.83 9.58
C THR A 668 6.31 -48.24 8.36
N LEU A 669 7.22 -49.20 8.52
CA LEU A 669 8.03 -49.74 7.44
C LEU A 669 7.23 -50.55 6.43
N PRO A 670 7.71 -50.83 5.23
CA PRO A 670 6.99 -51.61 4.21
C PRO A 670 6.59 -53.04 4.65
N ASP A 671 7.28 -53.60 5.63
CA ASP A 671 6.97 -54.91 6.23
C ASP A 671 5.91 -54.81 7.34
N GLY A 672 5.41 -53.63 7.64
CA GLY A 672 4.45 -53.34 8.67
C GLY A 672 5.04 -53.16 10.08
N SER A 673 6.35 -53.24 10.26
CA SER A 673 7.00 -53.01 11.54
C SER A 673 7.04 -51.51 11.90
N PRO A 674 6.86 -51.12 13.17
CA PRO A 674 7.02 -49.72 13.59
C PRO A 674 8.50 -49.38 13.83
N ASP A 675 8.88 -48.16 13.45
CA ASP A 675 10.18 -47.58 13.71
C ASP A 675 10.05 -46.05 13.89
N ILE A 676 11.17 -45.35 14.08
CA ILE A 676 11.28 -43.87 14.13
C ILE A 676 12.20 -43.30 13.05
N GLN A 677 12.70 -44.16 12.19
CA GLN A 677 13.60 -43.86 11.07
C GLN A 677 13.53 -44.97 10.00
N ILE A 678 13.92 -44.63 8.79
CA ILE A 678 13.99 -45.60 7.68
C ILE A 678 15.40 -45.76 7.20
N GLY A 679 15.80 -47.01 6.87
CA GLY A 679 17.07 -47.32 6.23
C GLY A 679 16.94 -47.34 4.70
N LEU A 680 17.77 -46.56 4.01
CA LEU A 680 17.86 -46.53 2.54
C LEU A 680 19.21 -47.09 2.12
N GLY A 681 19.22 -48.17 1.34
CA GLY A 681 20.47 -48.80 0.90
C GLY A 681 20.30 -50.28 0.53
N PRO A 682 21.42 -50.99 0.29
CA PRO A 682 22.80 -50.50 0.33
C PRO A 682 23.15 -49.56 -0.85
N ILE A 683 24.00 -48.58 -0.59
CA ILE A 683 24.52 -47.62 -1.58
C ILE A 683 26.00 -47.89 -1.73
N ARG A 684 26.42 -48.32 -2.91
CA ARG A 684 27.83 -48.55 -3.18
C ARG A 684 28.59 -47.24 -3.32
N VAL A 685 29.52 -46.99 -2.42
CA VAL A 685 30.42 -45.84 -2.43
C VAL A 685 31.81 -46.31 -2.86
N GLU A 686 32.41 -45.61 -3.80
CA GLU A 686 33.77 -45.85 -4.23
C GLU A 686 34.69 -44.78 -3.64
N SER A 687 35.77 -45.19 -2.99
CA SER A 687 36.79 -44.26 -2.52
C SER A 687 37.54 -43.66 -3.71
N LYS A 688 37.90 -42.37 -3.61
CA LYS A 688 38.79 -41.75 -4.59
C LYS A 688 40.14 -42.44 -4.64
#